data_f55bb82e6d5e934eeeb262578a663072
#
_entry.id   f55bb82e6d5e934eeeb262578a663072
#
_cell.length_a   1.000
_cell.length_b   1.000
_cell.length_c   1.000
_cell.angle_alpha   90.00
_cell.angle_beta   90.00
_cell.angle_gamma   90.00
#
_symmetry.space_group_name_H-M   'P 1'
#
loop_
_entity.id
_entity.type
_entity.pdbx_description
1 polymer ?
#
loop_
_entity_poly.entity_id
_entity_poly.type
_entity_poly.pdbx_seq_one_letter_code
_entity_poly.pdbx_strand_id
1 'polypeptide(L)'
;MKLKGLKMICMTALLAGCNSAVNMDMEQQIDELYAKMPQEERIAQLKSMYMDELFNDEGQLDTAKCRELIPYGIGHFSQFALQKPRDPNTIRDMVVAVQDWLKNNTPNGIPALFHEEVLSGINTKGSTIYPQQIGQACSFNTELAELKTRQTSTTMRKMGGILALSPMVDVCRTPSFNRLEESYGEDAYLSAAMGVAFVKGLQQGNLKTGVGACTKHYLGYGGGGDAEEKELMEEILLPHETMIRTTGSVAVMPGYHDVHGTRCVCNSEILQDILRGYVGFDGMVVSDYTAIDQIPGLETTVQKAAAAINNGNDVDFPFGANYQYLQQAIDEGLVKPETLERAVKNVLRVKFRAGLFDSDTYLYSTEDIKLDTPEERQTAYDIATQSVVLLENNGILPLTKEKLELLSAGAPLPERDRARVLLTGPNANSMWAMLGDYSFPAMSYFWKKVENDLDHPHTITLLEGMKAKVPESVNLMYSRGCDWTEEIETKFSELGDERAWEYEILHRKVDSGENADMAEALALAKDANVIIAAVGENVMLCGENRDRQSLRLPGKQEQFVEELIKTGNPVVLVVFGGRAQVISGLAEKCAAVIQAWYPGEEGGNAVADILYGKVSPSAKLSVSYPNTELYEPLCYNSLPADISQSSLLTPPSSKIAWPFGYGLTYTTFEYANLQVNSEAQTSDDFVELTFQVKNTGKVAATEIAQIYLSPTDSTQQIRPIQLQGFARIALEPGQTKTVTTRFYVEQLGFYSHNGSVRQWNIEPGTYTFKVGASSADIRLKQQLILRGSSVTKPLRNHYFSESLVSL
;
A
#
# COMPACT_ATOMS: atom_id res chain seq x y z
N MET A 1 22.99 -34.51 -19.76
CA MET A 1 22.49 -33.36 -19.00
C MET A 1 23.50 -32.21 -19.05
N LYS A 2 24.01 -31.81 -20.23
CA LYS A 2 25.01 -30.72 -20.41
C LYS A 2 24.73 -29.77 -21.58
N LEU A 3 23.49 -29.71 -22.09
CA LEU A 3 23.13 -28.83 -23.23
C LEU A 3 22.08 -27.75 -22.93
N LYS A 4 21.54 -27.69 -21.71
CA LYS A 4 20.55 -26.65 -21.37
C LYS A 4 21.17 -25.33 -20.81
N GLY A 5 22.41 -25.37 -20.29
CA GLY A 5 23.07 -24.19 -19.73
C GLY A 5 23.60 -23.21 -20.79
N LEU A 6 23.97 -23.70 -21.95
CA LEU A 6 24.57 -22.84 -22.99
C LEU A 6 23.57 -21.99 -23.77
N LYS A 7 22.29 -22.40 -23.81
CA LYS A 7 21.25 -21.59 -24.49
C LYS A 7 20.74 -20.41 -23.66
N MET A 8 20.87 -20.45 -22.33
CA MET A 8 20.38 -19.37 -21.44
C MET A 8 21.36 -18.19 -21.36
N ILE A 9 22.68 -18.48 -21.44
CA ILE A 9 23.72 -17.41 -21.44
C ILE A 9 23.72 -16.63 -22.77
N CYS A 10 23.46 -17.30 -23.90
CA CYS A 10 23.32 -16.60 -25.19
C CYS A 10 22.02 -15.77 -25.29
N MET A 11 20.95 -16.17 -24.60
CA MET A 11 19.67 -15.45 -24.65
C MET A 11 19.70 -14.18 -23.78
N THR A 12 20.36 -14.19 -22.64
CA THR A 12 20.56 -12.99 -21.78
C THR A 12 21.52 -11.98 -22.44
N ALA A 13 22.58 -12.41 -23.08
CA ALA A 13 23.49 -11.51 -23.80
C ALA A 13 22.84 -10.88 -25.05
N LEU A 14 21.98 -11.63 -25.77
CA LEU A 14 21.21 -11.09 -26.90
C LEU A 14 20.11 -10.12 -26.46
N LEU A 15 19.42 -10.38 -25.33
CA LEU A 15 18.41 -9.48 -24.78
C LEU A 15 19.03 -8.17 -24.25
N ALA A 16 20.20 -8.22 -23.61
CA ALA A 16 20.90 -7.02 -23.17
C ALA A 16 21.43 -6.18 -24.37
N GLY A 17 21.90 -6.84 -25.44
CA GLY A 17 22.32 -6.15 -26.66
C GLY A 17 21.17 -5.53 -27.44
N CYS A 18 20.02 -6.17 -27.52
CA CYS A 18 18.81 -5.62 -28.15
C CYS A 18 18.24 -4.44 -27.35
N ASN A 19 18.19 -4.53 -26.03
CA ASN A 19 17.71 -3.43 -25.18
C ASN A 19 18.60 -2.18 -25.28
N SER A 20 19.92 -2.33 -25.35
CA SER A 20 20.83 -1.18 -25.49
C SER A 20 20.68 -0.47 -26.87
N ALA A 21 20.49 -1.23 -27.96
CA ALA A 21 20.27 -0.65 -29.28
C ALA A 21 18.91 0.06 -29.39
N VAL A 22 17.84 -0.53 -28.82
CA VAL A 22 16.51 0.08 -28.79
C VAL A 22 16.52 1.36 -27.92
N ASN A 23 17.24 1.37 -26.81
CA ASN A 23 17.35 2.55 -25.97
C ASN A 23 18.14 3.69 -26.65
N MET A 24 19.18 3.39 -27.41
CA MET A 24 19.92 4.42 -28.16
C MET A 24 19.06 5.06 -29.27
N ASP A 25 18.24 4.29 -29.96
CA ASP A 25 17.32 4.82 -30.98
C ASP A 25 16.23 5.71 -30.33
N MET A 26 15.69 5.31 -29.18
CA MET A 26 14.70 6.10 -28.45
C MET A 26 15.26 7.42 -27.93
N GLU A 27 16.46 7.45 -27.34
CA GLU A 27 17.08 8.69 -26.86
C GLU A 27 17.38 9.65 -28.02
N GLN A 28 17.80 9.13 -29.19
CA GLN A 28 17.96 9.94 -30.38
C GLN A 28 16.64 10.57 -30.86
N GLN A 29 15.54 9.79 -30.86
CA GLN A 29 14.20 10.29 -31.19
C GLN A 29 13.73 11.39 -30.21
N ILE A 30 14.02 11.23 -28.92
CA ILE A 30 13.74 12.24 -27.90
C ILE A 30 14.54 13.53 -28.18
N ASP A 31 15.83 13.42 -28.49
CA ASP A 31 16.68 14.57 -28.84
C ASP A 31 16.18 15.31 -30.07
N GLU A 32 15.82 14.56 -31.11
CA GLU A 32 15.28 15.14 -32.35
C GLU A 32 13.91 15.81 -32.11
N LEU A 33 13.04 15.24 -31.26
CA LEU A 33 11.76 15.85 -30.93
C LEU A 33 11.99 17.11 -30.09
N TYR A 34 12.80 17.05 -29.05
CA TYR A 34 13.10 18.19 -28.17
C TYR A 34 13.67 19.38 -28.97
N ALA A 35 14.56 19.12 -29.96
CA ALA A 35 15.14 20.16 -30.81
C ALA A 35 14.10 20.90 -31.68
N LYS A 36 12.99 20.25 -32.03
CA LYS A 36 11.89 20.83 -32.82
C LYS A 36 10.88 21.60 -31.97
N MET A 37 10.80 21.32 -30.66
CA MET A 37 9.80 21.92 -29.77
C MET A 37 10.09 23.41 -29.52
N PRO A 38 9.12 24.31 -29.69
CA PRO A 38 9.21 25.67 -29.15
C PRO A 38 9.23 25.64 -27.63
N GLN A 39 9.74 26.69 -27.00
CA GLN A 39 9.93 26.70 -25.52
C GLN A 39 8.61 26.57 -24.77
N GLU A 40 7.54 27.17 -25.29
CA GLU A 40 6.19 27.07 -24.69
C GLU A 40 5.69 25.62 -24.70
N GLU A 41 5.96 24.85 -25.76
CA GLU A 41 5.61 23.43 -25.83
C GLU A 41 6.46 22.59 -24.87
N ARG A 42 7.75 22.92 -24.67
CA ARG A 42 8.63 22.29 -23.68
C ARG A 42 8.07 22.47 -22.27
N ILE A 43 7.71 23.71 -21.89
CA ILE A 43 7.10 24.03 -20.61
C ILE A 43 5.74 23.35 -20.45
N ALA A 44 4.93 23.28 -21.49
CA ALA A 44 3.63 22.61 -21.47
C ALA A 44 3.73 21.12 -21.10
N GLN A 45 4.83 20.43 -21.47
CA GLN A 45 5.04 19.02 -21.11
C GLN A 45 5.23 18.79 -19.59
N LEU A 46 5.59 19.82 -18.85
CA LEU A 46 5.84 19.77 -17.38
C LEU A 46 4.62 20.16 -16.54
N LYS A 47 3.48 20.44 -17.19
CA LYS A 47 2.24 20.86 -16.55
C LYS A 47 1.16 19.81 -16.63
N SER A 48 0.20 19.96 -15.73
CA SER A 48 -1.02 19.14 -15.66
C SER A 48 -2.27 20.03 -15.57
N MET A 49 -3.43 19.46 -15.85
CA MET A 49 -4.76 20.05 -15.60
C MET A 49 -5.82 18.95 -15.46
N TYR A 50 -7.03 19.31 -15.07
CA TYR A 50 -8.17 18.38 -15.15
C TYR A 50 -8.77 18.36 -16.55
N MET A 51 -9.02 17.15 -17.06
CA MET A 51 -9.56 16.94 -18.41
C MET A 51 -10.94 17.61 -18.59
N ASP A 52 -11.75 17.62 -17.56
CA ASP A 52 -13.11 18.20 -17.56
C ASP A 52 -13.16 19.67 -17.95
N GLU A 53 -12.09 20.42 -17.73
CA GLU A 53 -12.00 21.83 -18.11
C GLU A 53 -12.09 22.05 -19.62
N LEU A 54 -11.79 21.04 -20.42
CA LEU A 54 -11.83 21.10 -21.88
C LEU A 54 -13.19 20.74 -22.47
N PHE A 55 -14.16 20.36 -21.64
CA PHE A 55 -15.47 19.94 -22.11
C PHE A 55 -16.57 20.97 -21.76
N ASN A 56 -17.61 21.01 -22.58
CA ASN A 56 -18.83 21.78 -22.33
C ASN A 56 -19.80 21.00 -21.40
N ASP A 57 -20.91 21.62 -21.04
CA ASP A 57 -21.91 21.02 -20.15
C ASP A 57 -22.62 19.81 -20.77
N GLU A 58 -22.60 19.68 -22.10
CA GLU A 58 -23.13 18.53 -22.85
C GLU A 58 -22.13 17.38 -22.96
N GLY A 59 -20.92 17.54 -22.39
CA GLY A 59 -19.86 16.53 -22.40
C GLY A 59 -19.11 16.42 -23.75
N GLN A 60 -19.21 17.44 -24.59
CA GLN A 60 -18.48 17.51 -25.87
C GLN A 60 -17.19 18.31 -25.69
N LEU A 61 -16.14 17.91 -26.41
CA LEU A 61 -14.87 18.64 -26.40
C LEU A 61 -15.06 20.07 -26.96
N ASP A 62 -14.74 21.07 -26.14
CA ASP A 62 -14.79 22.48 -26.53
C ASP A 62 -13.45 22.88 -27.16
N THR A 63 -13.41 22.91 -28.49
CA THR A 63 -12.18 23.26 -29.22
C THR A 63 -11.74 24.70 -29.02
N ALA A 64 -12.63 25.61 -28.57
CA ALA A 64 -12.26 26.98 -28.23
C ALA A 64 -11.48 27.01 -26.92
N LYS A 65 -11.99 26.31 -25.90
CA LYS A 65 -11.26 26.13 -24.64
C LYS A 65 -9.91 25.44 -24.88
N CYS A 66 -9.86 24.42 -25.72
CA CYS A 66 -8.58 23.76 -26.04
C CYS A 66 -7.55 24.74 -26.63
N ARG A 67 -7.96 25.59 -27.53
CA ARG A 67 -7.06 26.63 -28.12
C ARG A 67 -6.64 27.70 -27.11
N GLU A 68 -7.46 27.99 -26.14
CA GLU A 68 -7.19 28.95 -25.07
C GLU A 68 -6.25 28.37 -24.00
N LEU A 69 -6.59 27.16 -23.46
CA LEU A 69 -5.95 26.60 -22.27
C LEU A 69 -4.68 25.81 -22.61
N ILE A 70 -4.65 25.11 -23.77
CA ILE A 70 -3.55 24.21 -24.16
C ILE A 70 -3.05 24.43 -25.60
N PRO A 71 -2.81 25.67 -26.03
CA PRO A 71 -2.40 25.97 -27.43
C PRO A 71 -1.10 25.29 -27.85
N TYR A 72 -0.22 24.97 -26.90
CA TYR A 72 1.05 24.27 -27.10
C TYR A 72 1.00 22.81 -26.56
N GLY A 73 -0.20 22.26 -26.38
CA GLY A 73 -0.39 20.96 -25.74
C GLY A 73 -0.27 21.02 -24.23
N ILE A 74 -0.21 19.83 -23.62
CA ILE A 74 -0.04 19.65 -22.18
C ILE A 74 0.66 18.31 -21.90
N GLY A 75 1.40 18.22 -20.80
CA GLY A 75 2.09 17.01 -20.39
C GLY A 75 1.17 15.92 -19.82
N HIS A 76 0.25 16.33 -18.94
CA HIS A 76 -0.52 15.41 -18.13
C HIS A 76 -1.97 15.86 -17.94
N PHE A 77 -2.87 14.88 -17.71
CA PHE A 77 -4.22 15.08 -17.18
C PHE A 77 -4.38 14.37 -15.85
N SER A 78 -4.78 15.14 -14.82
CA SER A 78 -4.88 14.68 -13.43
C SER A 78 -6.21 14.02 -13.17
N GLN A 79 -6.19 12.88 -12.44
CA GLN A 79 -7.40 12.17 -11.94
C GLN A 79 -8.50 12.11 -13.02
N PHE A 80 -8.16 11.57 -14.19
CA PHE A 80 -8.99 11.66 -15.38
C PHE A 80 -10.34 10.92 -15.26
N ALA A 81 -10.46 9.98 -14.32
CA ALA A 81 -11.66 9.18 -14.10
C ALA A 81 -12.43 9.55 -12.84
N LEU A 82 -11.76 10.19 -11.85
CA LEU A 82 -12.35 10.52 -10.54
C LEU A 82 -13.19 11.80 -10.56
N GLN A 83 -12.90 12.78 -11.44
CA GLN A 83 -13.46 14.13 -11.35
C GLN A 83 -14.99 14.17 -11.35
N LYS A 84 -15.63 13.33 -12.15
CA LYS A 84 -17.09 13.15 -12.20
C LYS A 84 -17.43 11.68 -12.41
N PRO A 85 -18.45 11.15 -11.71
CA PRO A 85 -18.94 9.79 -11.93
C PRO A 85 -19.44 9.60 -13.36
N ARG A 86 -18.75 8.80 -14.15
CA ARG A 86 -19.08 8.51 -15.55
C ARG A 86 -18.92 7.03 -15.86
N ASP A 87 -19.58 6.59 -16.91
CA ASP A 87 -19.33 5.29 -17.53
C ASP A 87 -17.91 5.22 -18.09
N PRO A 88 -17.18 4.11 -17.93
CA PRO A 88 -15.77 3.99 -18.34
C PRO A 88 -15.57 4.13 -19.87
N ASN A 89 -16.55 3.75 -20.67
CA ASN A 89 -16.49 3.94 -22.12
C ASN A 89 -16.61 5.43 -22.48
N THR A 90 -17.45 6.18 -21.77
CA THR A 90 -17.54 7.64 -21.91
C THR A 90 -16.19 8.30 -21.57
N ILE A 91 -15.53 7.89 -20.49
CA ILE A 91 -14.22 8.41 -20.10
C ILE A 91 -13.19 8.11 -21.20
N ARG A 92 -13.15 6.88 -21.72
CA ARG A 92 -12.30 6.50 -22.85
C ARG A 92 -12.53 7.42 -24.07
N ASP A 93 -13.78 7.62 -24.45
CA ASP A 93 -14.12 8.43 -25.63
C ASP A 93 -13.71 9.90 -25.44
N MET A 94 -13.78 10.43 -24.19
CA MET A 94 -13.25 11.74 -23.85
C MET A 94 -11.71 11.79 -23.98
N VAL A 95 -11.01 10.79 -23.47
CA VAL A 95 -9.54 10.68 -23.60
C VAL A 95 -9.14 10.65 -25.08
N VAL A 96 -9.83 9.85 -25.89
CA VAL A 96 -9.60 9.78 -27.35
C VAL A 96 -9.78 11.15 -28.00
N ALA A 97 -10.88 11.85 -27.72
CA ALA A 97 -11.15 13.17 -28.27
C ALA A 97 -10.06 14.19 -27.94
N VAL A 98 -9.55 14.17 -26.68
CA VAL A 98 -8.47 15.06 -26.26
C VAL A 98 -7.15 14.69 -26.96
N GLN A 99 -6.79 13.41 -27.02
CA GLN A 99 -5.56 12.97 -27.68
C GLN A 99 -5.57 13.29 -29.19
N ASP A 100 -6.71 13.07 -29.86
CA ASP A 100 -6.87 13.42 -31.27
C ASP A 100 -6.74 14.93 -31.48
N TRP A 101 -7.28 15.73 -30.55
CA TRP A 101 -7.13 17.18 -30.65
C TRP A 101 -5.65 17.59 -30.49
N LEU A 102 -4.95 17.07 -29.47
CA LEU A 102 -3.53 17.34 -29.23
C LEU A 102 -2.68 17.00 -30.47
N LYS A 103 -2.89 15.81 -31.03
CA LYS A 103 -2.16 15.33 -32.21
C LYS A 103 -2.30 16.25 -33.44
N ASN A 104 -3.51 16.77 -33.63
CA ASN A 104 -3.82 17.49 -34.87
C ASN A 104 -3.73 19.02 -34.75
N ASN A 105 -3.63 19.57 -33.52
CA ASN A 105 -3.74 21.01 -33.29
C ASN A 105 -2.60 21.63 -32.47
N THR A 106 -1.60 20.85 -32.04
CA THR A 106 -0.41 21.39 -31.37
C THR A 106 0.84 21.28 -32.24
N PRO A 107 1.93 22.04 -31.95
CA PRO A 107 3.07 22.16 -32.84
C PRO A 107 3.72 20.85 -33.29
N ASN A 108 3.94 19.91 -32.33
CA ASN A 108 4.55 18.60 -32.61
C ASN A 108 3.59 17.42 -32.33
N GLY A 109 2.32 17.67 -32.05
CA GLY A 109 1.32 16.65 -31.90
C GLY A 109 1.61 15.68 -30.72
N ILE A 110 2.20 16.16 -29.61
CA ILE A 110 2.66 15.35 -28.50
C ILE A 110 1.47 14.91 -27.65
N PRO A 111 1.21 13.58 -27.47
CA PRO A 111 0.14 13.07 -26.64
C PRO A 111 0.37 13.35 -25.14
N ALA A 112 -0.71 13.49 -24.38
CA ALA A 112 -0.65 13.65 -22.93
C ALA A 112 -0.64 12.31 -22.19
N LEU A 113 -0.12 12.31 -20.94
CA LEU A 113 -0.25 11.23 -19.96
C LEU A 113 -1.50 11.46 -19.11
N PHE A 114 -2.38 10.45 -19.01
CA PHE A 114 -3.54 10.48 -18.15
C PHE A 114 -3.24 9.66 -16.90
N HIS A 115 -3.37 10.28 -15.71
CA HIS A 115 -3.07 9.58 -14.47
C HIS A 115 -4.28 9.48 -13.54
N GLU A 116 -4.28 8.42 -12.71
CA GLU A 116 -5.28 8.16 -11.70
C GLU A 116 -4.67 7.50 -10.47
N GLU A 117 -5.39 7.54 -9.35
CA GLU A 117 -5.09 6.77 -8.15
C GLU A 117 -5.61 5.34 -8.28
N VAL A 118 -4.81 4.35 -7.83
CA VAL A 118 -5.17 2.94 -7.99
C VAL A 118 -4.82 2.07 -6.78
N LEU A 119 -4.72 2.64 -5.59
CA LEU A 119 -4.32 1.92 -4.37
C LEU A 119 -5.23 0.72 -4.08
N SER A 120 -6.55 0.91 -4.08
CA SER A 120 -7.54 -0.15 -3.83
C SER A 120 -8.38 -0.51 -5.07
N GLY A 121 -7.83 -0.33 -6.26
CA GLY A 121 -8.50 -0.42 -7.56
C GLY A 121 -8.47 0.94 -8.23
N ILE A 122 -8.85 1.04 -9.49
CA ILE A 122 -8.89 2.34 -10.19
C ILE A 122 -9.99 3.23 -9.60
N ASN A 123 -9.69 4.50 -9.32
CA ASN A 123 -10.67 5.45 -8.81
C ASN A 123 -11.62 5.93 -9.93
N THR A 124 -12.55 5.06 -10.29
CA THR A 124 -13.65 5.35 -11.23
C THR A 124 -14.94 4.73 -10.75
N LYS A 125 -16.07 5.33 -11.11
CA LYS A 125 -17.40 4.80 -10.78
C LYS A 125 -17.57 3.36 -11.24
N GLY A 126 -17.98 2.48 -10.33
CA GLY A 126 -18.26 1.08 -10.63
C GLY A 126 -17.07 0.15 -10.69
N SER A 127 -15.85 0.63 -10.38
CA SER A 127 -14.66 -0.23 -10.29
C SER A 127 -14.68 -1.12 -9.05
N THR A 128 -14.09 -2.30 -9.15
CA THR A 128 -13.83 -3.20 -8.02
C THR A 128 -13.00 -2.51 -6.94
N ILE A 129 -13.44 -2.66 -5.68
CA ILE A 129 -12.75 -2.10 -4.52
C ILE A 129 -12.09 -3.21 -3.72
N TYR A 130 -10.78 -3.31 -3.85
CA TYR A 130 -9.96 -4.29 -3.15
C TYR A 130 -9.64 -3.84 -1.72
N PRO A 131 -9.23 -4.76 -0.83
CA PRO A 131 -8.71 -4.41 0.49
C PRO A 131 -7.58 -3.37 0.42
N GLN A 132 -7.52 -2.51 1.43
CA GLN A 132 -6.42 -1.55 1.57
C GLN A 132 -5.08 -2.24 1.79
N GLN A 133 -3.98 -1.54 1.47
CA GLN A 133 -2.64 -2.12 1.41
C GLN A 133 -2.16 -2.66 2.76
N ILE A 134 -2.52 -2.02 3.88
CA ILE A 134 -2.17 -2.51 5.23
C ILE A 134 -2.75 -3.91 5.49
N GLY A 135 -4.00 -4.16 5.12
CA GLY A 135 -4.62 -5.48 5.19
C GLY A 135 -4.00 -6.44 4.18
N GLN A 136 -3.77 -5.99 2.95
CA GLN A 136 -3.14 -6.81 1.92
C GLN A 136 -1.73 -7.26 2.32
N ALA A 137 -0.93 -6.40 2.98
CA ALA A 137 0.38 -6.75 3.49
C ALA A 137 0.34 -7.88 4.53
N CYS A 138 -0.71 -7.93 5.37
CA CYS A 138 -0.92 -9.00 6.33
C CYS A 138 -1.08 -10.40 5.68
N SER A 139 -1.39 -10.45 4.39
CA SER A 139 -1.44 -11.70 3.63
C SER A 139 -0.07 -12.31 3.34
N PHE A 140 1.00 -11.50 3.28
CA PHE A 140 2.32 -11.89 2.77
C PHE A 140 2.20 -12.59 1.39
N ASN A 141 1.24 -12.18 0.56
CA ASN A 141 0.94 -12.80 -0.73
C ASN A 141 1.20 -11.84 -1.88
N THR A 142 2.42 -11.90 -2.40
CA THR A 142 2.86 -11.08 -3.54
C THR A 142 2.15 -11.45 -4.85
N GLU A 143 1.72 -12.71 -5.02
CA GLU A 143 1.02 -13.16 -6.23
C GLU A 143 -0.37 -12.50 -6.35
N LEU A 144 -1.12 -12.41 -5.24
CA LEU A 144 -2.42 -11.71 -5.23
C LEU A 144 -2.25 -10.21 -5.40
N ALA A 145 -1.18 -9.60 -4.88
CA ALA A 145 -0.87 -8.20 -5.11
C ALA A 145 -0.61 -7.92 -6.61
N GLU A 146 0.18 -8.76 -7.27
CA GLU A 146 0.43 -8.68 -8.71
C GLU A 146 -0.85 -8.91 -9.53
N LEU A 147 -1.67 -9.90 -9.16
CA LEU A 147 -2.94 -10.20 -9.86
C LEU A 147 -3.91 -9.02 -9.79
N LYS A 148 -4.17 -8.47 -8.60
CA LYS A 148 -5.00 -7.28 -8.38
C LYS A 148 -4.58 -6.15 -9.31
N THR A 149 -3.29 -5.81 -9.30
CA THR A 149 -2.81 -4.65 -10.05
C THR A 149 -2.75 -4.89 -11.56
N ARG A 150 -2.60 -6.14 -11.99
CA ARG A 150 -2.75 -6.54 -13.38
C ARG A 150 -4.18 -6.34 -13.89
N GLN A 151 -5.18 -6.71 -13.09
CA GLN A 151 -6.61 -6.48 -13.39
C GLN A 151 -6.88 -4.97 -13.48
N THR A 152 -6.48 -4.20 -12.47
CA THR A 152 -6.61 -2.73 -12.43
C THR A 152 -5.92 -2.06 -13.64
N SER A 153 -4.70 -2.47 -13.96
CA SER A 153 -3.92 -1.96 -15.10
C SER A 153 -4.63 -2.21 -16.43
N THR A 154 -5.17 -3.42 -16.61
CA THR A 154 -5.90 -3.79 -17.83
C THR A 154 -7.11 -2.89 -18.05
N THR A 155 -7.89 -2.64 -17.01
CA THR A 155 -9.06 -1.75 -17.06
C THR A 155 -8.64 -0.29 -17.30
N MET A 156 -7.68 0.22 -16.54
CA MET A 156 -7.18 1.59 -16.66
C MET A 156 -6.62 1.86 -18.07
N ARG A 157 -5.87 0.90 -18.62
CA ARG A 157 -5.30 1.03 -19.98
C ARG A 157 -6.38 1.11 -21.05
N LYS A 158 -7.47 0.32 -20.95
CA LYS A 158 -8.62 0.37 -21.84
C LYS A 158 -9.34 1.72 -21.79
N MET A 159 -9.32 2.40 -20.65
CA MET A 159 -9.88 3.74 -20.47
C MET A 159 -8.95 4.84 -21.01
N GLY A 160 -7.70 4.52 -21.38
CA GLY A 160 -6.69 5.47 -21.84
C GLY A 160 -5.75 5.99 -20.77
N GLY A 161 -5.84 5.48 -19.53
CA GLY A 161 -4.91 5.80 -18.45
C GLY A 161 -3.53 5.20 -18.65
N ILE A 162 -2.49 5.97 -18.35
CA ILE A 162 -1.09 5.63 -18.66
C ILE A 162 -0.22 5.59 -17.41
N LEU A 163 -0.54 6.37 -16.38
CA LEU A 163 0.25 6.52 -15.18
C LEU A 163 -0.64 6.33 -13.94
N ALA A 164 -0.25 5.45 -13.04
CA ALA A 164 -0.86 5.25 -11.74
C ALA A 164 -0.04 5.96 -10.66
N LEU A 165 -0.68 6.80 -9.84
CA LEU A 165 -0.02 7.46 -8.70
C LEU A 165 0.07 6.49 -7.50
N SER A 166 0.63 5.33 -7.76
CA SER A 166 0.71 4.18 -6.85
C SER A 166 1.89 3.28 -7.21
N PRO A 167 2.42 2.46 -6.26
CA PRO A 167 1.96 2.24 -4.89
C PRO A 167 2.49 3.27 -3.89
N MET A 168 1.83 3.38 -2.72
CA MET A 168 2.41 3.98 -1.53
C MET A 168 3.26 2.93 -0.81
N VAL A 169 4.56 3.22 -0.65
CA VAL A 169 5.53 2.27 -0.05
C VAL A 169 6.32 2.88 1.10
N ASP A 170 5.77 3.91 1.70
CA ASP A 170 6.31 4.49 2.92
C ASP A 170 6.41 3.43 4.01
N VAL A 171 7.57 3.33 4.65
CA VAL A 171 7.80 2.46 5.81
C VAL A 171 7.24 3.17 7.04
N CYS A 172 6.01 2.77 7.43
CA CYS A 172 5.25 3.48 8.46
C CYS A 172 5.50 2.88 9.84
N ARG A 173 6.29 3.56 10.65
CA ARG A 173 6.68 3.13 11.99
C ARG A 173 5.91 3.78 13.12
N THR A 174 5.12 4.82 12.82
CA THR A 174 4.32 5.54 13.81
C THR A 174 2.88 5.03 13.80
N PRO A 175 2.38 4.39 14.86
CA PRO A 175 1.03 3.82 14.90
C PRO A 175 -0.08 4.85 14.67
N SER A 176 0.16 6.12 15.02
CA SER A 176 -0.81 7.21 14.85
C SER A 176 -0.82 7.82 13.44
N PHE A 177 0.08 7.39 12.54
CA PHE A 177 0.12 7.93 11.19
C PHE A 177 -1.23 7.75 10.48
N ASN A 178 -1.80 8.86 10.00
CA ASN A 178 -3.16 8.91 9.46
C ASN A 178 -3.32 8.13 8.15
N ARG A 179 -2.23 7.98 7.37
CA ARG A 179 -2.19 7.25 6.10
C ARG A 179 -1.61 5.83 6.23
N LEU A 180 -1.58 5.27 7.43
CA LEU A 180 -1.07 3.90 7.65
C LEU A 180 -1.81 2.86 6.77
N GLU A 181 -3.11 3.05 6.57
CA GLU A 181 -3.93 2.15 5.74
C GLU A 181 -3.44 1.97 4.31
N GLU A 182 -2.82 3.02 3.74
CA GLU A 182 -2.31 3.04 2.38
C GLU A 182 -0.95 2.35 2.25
N SER A 183 -0.26 2.09 3.37
CA SER A 183 1.08 1.51 3.42
C SER A 183 1.07 0.00 3.58
N TYR A 184 2.22 -0.63 3.36
CA TYR A 184 2.43 -2.04 3.66
C TYR A 184 2.94 -2.29 5.10
N GLY A 185 2.99 -1.24 5.95
CA GLY A 185 3.32 -1.32 7.36
C GLY A 185 4.74 -0.88 7.70
N GLU A 186 5.30 -1.45 8.78
CA GLU A 186 6.54 -0.98 9.41
C GLU A 186 7.82 -1.63 8.88
N ASP A 187 7.72 -2.69 8.09
CA ASP A 187 8.87 -3.47 7.65
C ASP A 187 9.25 -3.15 6.19
N ALA A 188 10.50 -2.75 6.01
CA ALA A 188 11.03 -2.34 4.71
C ALA A 188 11.10 -3.49 3.68
N TYR A 189 11.44 -4.72 4.12
CA TYR A 189 11.51 -5.88 3.25
C TYR A 189 10.11 -6.30 2.74
N LEU A 190 9.12 -6.34 3.63
CA LEU A 190 7.75 -6.66 3.26
C LEU A 190 7.17 -5.58 2.33
N SER A 191 7.38 -4.29 2.66
CA SER A 191 6.96 -3.16 1.82
C SER A 191 7.60 -3.21 0.43
N ALA A 192 8.89 -3.55 0.35
CA ALA A 192 9.59 -3.75 -0.91
C ALA A 192 9.03 -4.93 -1.72
N ALA A 193 8.79 -6.08 -1.09
CA ALA A 193 8.28 -7.27 -1.76
C ALA A 193 6.86 -7.05 -2.32
N MET A 194 5.97 -6.44 -1.53
CA MET A 194 4.60 -6.11 -1.93
C MET A 194 4.59 -5.01 -3.00
N GLY A 195 5.42 -3.96 -2.85
CA GLY A 195 5.56 -2.89 -3.82
C GLY A 195 6.08 -3.36 -5.18
N VAL A 196 7.09 -4.24 -5.20
CA VAL A 196 7.60 -4.87 -6.43
C VAL A 196 6.50 -5.68 -7.14
N ALA A 197 5.72 -6.46 -6.40
CA ALA A 197 4.60 -7.22 -6.95
C ALA A 197 3.53 -6.29 -7.53
N PHE A 198 3.21 -5.20 -6.83
CA PHE A 198 2.27 -4.18 -7.29
C PHE A 198 2.71 -3.57 -8.63
N VAL A 199 3.97 -3.14 -8.73
CA VAL A 199 4.52 -2.53 -9.96
C VAL A 199 4.60 -3.54 -11.10
N LYS A 200 4.96 -4.81 -10.83
CA LYS A 200 4.94 -5.88 -11.85
C LYS A 200 3.56 -6.08 -12.45
N GLY A 201 2.52 -6.09 -11.63
CA GLY A 201 1.14 -6.20 -12.10
C GLY A 201 0.72 -4.98 -12.92
N LEU A 202 1.04 -3.75 -12.47
CA LEU A 202 0.73 -2.52 -13.21
C LEU A 202 1.43 -2.46 -14.57
N GLN A 203 2.74 -2.60 -14.59
CA GLN A 203 3.55 -2.40 -15.80
C GLN A 203 3.54 -3.62 -16.72
N GLN A 204 3.19 -4.81 -16.23
CA GLN A 204 3.08 -6.07 -16.98
C GLN A 204 4.33 -6.42 -17.81
N GLY A 205 5.49 -5.88 -17.41
CA GLY A 205 6.76 -6.03 -18.16
C GLY A 205 6.80 -5.28 -19.50
N ASN A 206 5.74 -4.55 -19.86
CA ASN A 206 5.65 -3.79 -21.09
C ASN A 206 4.71 -2.58 -20.94
N LEU A 207 5.26 -1.38 -20.87
CA LEU A 207 4.50 -0.15 -20.72
C LEU A 207 3.60 0.20 -21.93
N LYS A 208 3.82 -0.41 -23.08
CA LYS A 208 2.92 -0.23 -24.23
C LYS A 208 1.55 -0.86 -23.99
N THR A 209 1.45 -1.83 -23.11
CA THR A 209 0.20 -2.52 -22.75
C THR A 209 -0.17 -2.37 -21.28
N GLY A 210 0.81 -2.12 -20.43
CA GLY A 210 0.63 -1.87 -18.99
C GLY A 210 0.46 -0.38 -18.68
N VAL A 211 0.38 -0.08 -17.38
CA VAL A 211 0.30 1.27 -16.81
C VAL A 211 1.57 1.55 -16.03
N GLY A 212 2.17 2.72 -16.24
CA GLY A 212 3.37 3.15 -15.51
C GLY A 212 3.07 3.35 -14.03
N ALA A 213 3.97 2.91 -13.15
CA ALA A 213 3.86 3.12 -11.72
C ALA A 213 4.58 4.40 -11.29
N CYS A 214 3.97 5.13 -10.35
CA CYS A 214 4.56 6.24 -9.62
C CYS A 214 4.69 5.86 -8.15
N THR A 215 5.91 5.56 -7.70
CA THR A 215 6.14 5.17 -6.31
C THR A 215 6.12 6.38 -5.39
N LYS A 216 5.40 6.31 -4.27
CA LYS A 216 5.19 7.41 -3.34
C LYS A 216 5.23 6.96 -1.88
N HIS A 217 5.55 7.86 -0.94
CA HIS A 217 6.03 9.24 -1.15
C HIS A 217 7.54 9.29 -0.89
N TYR A 218 8.28 9.64 -1.88
CA TYR A 218 9.74 9.67 -1.81
C TYR A 218 10.21 10.92 -1.05
N LEU A 219 10.93 10.86 0.03
CA LEU A 219 11.47 9.73 0.74
C LEU A 219 11.24 9.94 2.24
N GLY A 220 10.60 8.95 2.95
CA GLY A 220 10.52 8.99 4.41
C GLY A 220 9.25 9.62 4.98
N TYR A 221 8.17 9.75 4.22
CA TYR A 221 6.84 10.06 4.76
C TYR A 221 6.39 8.94 5.70
N GLY A 222 5.65 9.23 6.75
CA GLY A 222 5.32 8.18 7.74
C GLY A 222 6.32 8.05 8.90
N GLY A 223 7.17 9.06 9.11
CA GLY A 223 8.06 9.17 10.28
C GLY A 223 9.55 8.95 9.99
N GLY A 224 9.97 8.95 8.72
CA GLY A 224 11.38 8.72 8.33
C GLY A 224 12.16 9.97 7.89
N GLY A 225 11.57 11.17 7.93
CA GLY A 225 12.22 12.39 7.41
C GLY A 225 13.46 12.84 8.19
N ASP A 226 13.54 12.52 9.47
CA ASP A 226 14.69 12.82 10.34
C ASP A 226 15.60 11.61 10.57
N ALA A 227 15.44 10.53 9.80
CA ALA A 227 16.25 9.32 9.92
C ALA A 227 17.71 9.61 9.61
N GLU A 228 18.62 9.00 10.36
CA GLU A 228 20.05 9.06 10.02
C GLU A 228 20.31 8.43 8.64
N GLU A 229 21.37 8.86 7.94
CA GLU A 229 21.66 8.42 6.56
C GLU A 229 21.66 6.89 6.41
N LYS A 230 22.19 6.15 7.37
CA LYS A 230 22.20 4.68 7.34
C LYS A 230 20.79 4.10 7.34
N GLU A 231 19.93 4.56 8.21
CA GLU A 231 18.53 4.13 8.29
C GLU A 231 17.74 4.55 7.04
N LEU A 232 17.97 5.78 6.57
CA LEU A 232 17.38 6.28 5.34
C LEU A 232 17.71 5.37 4.15
N MET A 233 18.97 4.92 4.03
CA MET A 233 19.44 4.12 2.91
C MET A 233 19.11 2.62 3.02
N GLU A 234 19.13 2.04 4.23
CA GLU A 234 18.90 0.60 4.42
C GLU A 234 17.43 0.20 4.50
N GLU A 235 16.59 1.08 5.07
CA GLU A 235 15.22 0.77 5.40
C GLU A 235 14.24 1.62 4.57
N ILE A 236 14.35 2.95 4.63
CA ILE A 236 13.36 3.84 4.04
C ILE A 236 13.47 3.88 2.52
N LEU A 237 14.68 3.88 1.98
CA LEU A 237 14.93 3.83 0.53
C LEU A 237 14.65 2.45 -0.07
N LEU A 238 14.79 1.37 0.69
CA LEU A 238 14.72 0.00 0.17
C LEU A 238 13.50 -0.28 -0.71
N PRO A 239 12.26 0.05 -0.33
CA PRO A 239 11.10 -0.18 -1.19
C PRO A 239 11.21 0.56 -2.52
N HIS A 240 11.59 1.83 -2.51
CA HIS A 240 11.75 2.63 -3.73
C HIS A 240 12.88 2.12 -4.62
N GLU A 241 14.06 1.87 -4.03
CA GLU A 241 15.22 1.33 -4.74
C GLU A 241 14.87 0.01 -5.46
N THR A 242 14.21 -0.91 -4.76
CA THR A 242 13.85 -2.21 -5.33
C THR A 242 12.87 -2.09 -6.49
N MET A 243 11.83 -1.27 -6.38
CA MET A 243 10.87 -1.07 -7.46
C MET A 243 11.52 -0.43 -8.68
N ILE A 244 12.35 0.58 -8.49
CA ILE A 244 13.07 1.24 -9.61
C ILE A 244 14.00 0.23 -10.29
N ARG A 245 14.84 -0.46 -9.54
CA ARG A 245 15.90 -1.30 -10.10
C ARG A 245 15.43 -2.66 -10.61
N THR A 246 14.37 -3.24 -10.03
CA THR A 246 13.90 -4.58 -10.41
C THR A 246 12.73 -4.58 -11.37
N THR A 247 11.94 -3.49 -11.40
CA THR A 247 10.74 -3.41 -12.24
C THR A 247 10.77 -2.25 -13.23
N GLY A 248 11.71 -1.31 -13.09
CA GLY A 248 11.77 -0.12 -13.93
C GLY A 248 10.58 0.82 -13.71
N SER A 249 10.15 1.04 -12.45
CA SER A 249 9.14 2.06 -12.14
C SER A 249 9.46 3.38 -12.82
N VAL A 250 8.47 4.02 -13.46
CA VAL A 250 8.72 5.13 -14.40
C VAL A 250 8.55 6.50 -13.79
N ALA A 251 7.92 6.59 -12.62
CA ALA A 251 7.74 7.85 -11.92
C ALA A 251 7.98 7.69 -10.41
N VAL A 252 8.38 8.80 -9.79
CA VAL A 252 8.57 8.93 -8.34
C VAL A 252 7.91 10.23 -7.89
N MET A 253 7.18 10.21 -6.77
CA MET A 253 6.50 11.37 -6.19
C MET A 253 7.12 11.69 -4.82
N PRO A 254 7.79 12.86 -4.65
CA PRO A 254 8.27 13.33 -3.35
C PRO A 254 7.10 13.66 -2.42
N GLY A 255 7.28 13.41 -1.10
CA GLY A 255 6.26 13.71 -0.11
C GLY A 255 6.18 15.18 0.31
N TYR A 256 5.16 15.50 1.11
CA TYR A 256 4.92 16.87 1.63
C TYR A 256 5.86 17.32 2.76
N HIS A 257 6.57 16.38 3.38
CA HIS A 257 7.42 16.60 4.55
C HIS A 257 8.82 17.06 4.17
N ASP A 258 9.64 17.30 5.19
CA ASP A 258 11.04 17.64 5.05
C ASP A 258 11.92 16.41 5.32
N VAL A 259 13.02 16.30 4.58
CA VAL A 259 14.12 15.37 4.87
C VAL A 259 15.37 16.19 5.15
N HIS A 260 15.99 15.97 6.30
CA HIS A 260 17.13 16.74 6.79
C HIS A 260 16.89 18.26 6.72
N GLY A 261 15.65 18.67 7.06
CA GLY A 261 15.24 20.09 7.09
C GLY A 261 14.97 20.74 5.74
N THR A 262 14.92 19.95 4.65
CA THR A 262 14.60 20.46 3.31
C THR A 262 13.36 19.76 2.75
N ARG A 263 12.37 20.53 2.25
CA ARG A 263 11.15 20.04 1.62
C ARG A 263 11.45 19.06 0.49
N CYS A 264 10.87 17.85 0.52
CA CYS A 264 11.20 16.77 -0.42
C CYS A 264 11.12 17.20 -1.88
N VAL A 265 10.09 17.96 -2.29
CA VAL A 265 9.87 18.40 -3.68
C VAL A 265 10.98 19.31 -4.24
N CYS A 266 11.82 19.90 -3.38
CA CYS A 266 12.96 20.72 -3.77
C CYS A 266 14.29 20.32 -3.08
N ASN A 267 14.40 19.07 -2.65
CA ASN A 267 15.58 18.54 -1.97
C ASN A 267 16.51 17.83 -2.97
N SER A 268 17.62 18.51 -3.34
CA SER A 268 18.58 17.94 -4.31
C SER A 268 19.31 16.70 -3.81
N GLU A 269 19.53 16.56 -2.49
CA GLU A 269 20.18 15.39 -1.91
C GLU A 269 19.37 14.13 -2.24
N ILE A 270 18.04 14.15 -1.95
CA ILE A 270 17.22 12.96 -2.19
C ILE A 270 16.89 12.77 -3.67
N LEU A 271 16.61 13.85 -4.43
CA LEU A 271 16.15 13.74 -5.82
C LEU A 271 17.30 13.60 -6.85
N GLN A 272 18.46 14.21 -6.58
CA GLN A 272 19.59 14.14 -7.50
C GLN A 272 20.68 13.17 -7.04
N ASP A 273 21.18 13.33 -5.80
CA ASP A 273 22.33 12.53 -5.37
C ASP A 273 21.94 11.09 -5.04
N ILE A 274 20.80 10.88 -4.36
CA ILE A 274 20.32 9.53 -4.01
C ILE A 274 19.54 8.92 -5.17
N LEU A 275 18.44 9.54 -5.61
CA LEU A 275 17.54 8.95 -6.58
C LEU A 275 18.21 8.75 -7.96
N ARG A 276 18.79 9.81 -8.53
CA ARG A 276 19.41 9.72 -9.85
C ARG A 276 20.86 9.25 -9.80
N GLY A 277 21.62 9.73 -8.83
CA GLY A 277 23.06 9.41 -8.71
C GLY A 277 23.33 8.00 -8.18
N TYR A 278 22.73 7.63 -7.03
CA TYR A 278 22.98 6.32 -6.41
C TYR A 278 22.06 5.23 -6.97
N VAL A 279 20.73 5.44 -6.97
CA VAL A 279 19.75 4.42 -7.44
C VAL A 279 19.79 4.28 -8.97
N GLY A 280 20.14 5.35 -9.71
CA GLY A 280 20.20 5.34 -11.17
C GLY A 280 18.85 5.51 -11.85
N PHE A 281 17.92 6.25 -11.23
CA PHE A 281 16.58 6.50 -11.77
C PHE A 281 16.62 7.39 -13.00
N ASP A 282 16.00 6.93 -14.10
CA ASP A 282 15.93 7.61 -15.39
C ASP A 282 14.50 8.04 -15.81
N GLY A 283 13.52 7.83 -14.94
CA GLY A 283 12.15 8.25 -15.14
C GLY A 283 11.88 9.70 -14.73
N MET A 284 10.60 10.07 -14.60
CA MET A 284 10.16 11.42 -14.22
C MET A 284 9.89 11.51 -12.71
N VAL A 285 10.20 12.67 -12.13
CA VAL A 285 9.81 13.06 -10.78
C VAL A 285 8.61 13.99 -10.89
N VAL A 286 7.49 13.61 -10.29
CA VAL A 286 6.24 14.38 -10.30
C VAL A 286 5.96 14.91 -8.90
N SER A 287 5.58 16.18 -8.74
CA SER A 287 5.22 16.69 -7.42
C SER A 287 3.99 15.97 -6.88
N ASP A 288 3.87 15.85 -5.56
CA ASP A 288 2.57 15.62 -4.96
C ASP A 288 1.66 16.83 -5.20
N TYR A 289 0.35 16.65 -5.03
CA TYR A 289 -0.64 17.68 -5.39
C TYR A 289 -0.42 18.93 -4.55
N THR A 290 -0.15 20.07 -5.23
CA THR A 290 0.15 21.37 -4.60
C THR A 290 1.41 21.40 -3.71
N ALA A 291 2.28 20.38 -3.75
CA ALA A 291 3.47 20.33 -2.90
C ALA A 291 4.47 21.47 -3.19
N ILE A 292 4.55 21.95 -4.44
CA ILE A 292 5.42 23.08 -4.79
C ILE A 292 4.95 24.37 -4.14
N ASP A 293 3.62 24.57 -4.00
CA ASP A 293 3.06 25.73 -3.29
C ASP A 293 3.47 25.79 -1.82
N GLN A 294 3.76 24.62 -1.24
CA GLN A 294 4.08 24.47 0.18
C GLN A 294 5.59 24.59 0.48
N ILE A 295 6.43 24.94 -0.51
CA ILE A 295 7.88 25.18 -0.26
C ILE A 295 8.03 26.41 0.65
N PRO A 296 8.62 26.25 1.85
CA PRO A 296 8.72 27.34 2.82
C PRO A 296 9.83 28.34 2.44
N GLY A 297 9.71 29.57 2.94
CA GLY A 297 10.76 30.58 2.86
C GLY A 297 10.95 31.24 1.47
N LEU A 298 10.09 30.92 0.49
CA LEU A 298 10.07 31.54 -0.83
C LEU A 298 8.81 32.39 -1.00
N GLU A 299 8.99 33.63 -1.42
CA GLU A 299 7.91 34.64 -1.44
C GLU A 299 7.05 34.56 -2.72
N THR A 300 7.65 34.12 -3.86
CA THR A 300 6.98 34.14 -5.14
C THR A 300 6.85 32.76 -5.77
N THR A 301 5.79 32.57 -6.55
CA THR A 301 5.56 31.35 -7.34
C THR A 301 6.70 31.08 -8.32
N VAL A 302 7.31 32.13 -8.89
CA VAL A 302 8.49 32.01 -9.75
C VAL A 302 9.67 31.36 -9.02
N GLN A 303 9.94 31.81 -7.78
CA GLN A 303 11.00 31.24 -6.95
C GLN A 303 10.71 29.77 -6.59
N LYS A 304 9.46 29.44 -6.23
CA LYS A 304 9.03 28.08 -5.92
C LYS A 304 9.17 27.14 -7.14
N ALA A 305 8.72 27.59 -8.30
CA ALA A 305 8.91 26.86 -9.56
C ALA A 305 10.39 26.57 -9.86
N ALA A 306 11.24 27.62 -9.75
CA ALA A 306 12.69 27.49 -9.97
C ALA A 306 13.33 26.55 -8.93
N ALA A 307 12.96 26.63 -7.66
CA ALA A 307 13.47 25.76 -6.61
C ALA A 307 13.14 24.30 -6.89
N ALA A 308 11.90 23.97 -7.24
CA ALA A 308 11.47 22.62 -7.53
C ALA A 308 12.22 22.02 -8.75
N ILE A 309 12.20 22.68 -9.90
CA ILE A 309 12.79 22.14 -11.12
C ILE A 309 14.31 22.04 -11.05
N ASN A 310 14.99 23.00 -10.43
CA ASN A 310 16.44 22.99 -10.28
C ASN A 310 16.93 21.85 -9.39
N ASN A 311 16.12 21.46 -8.39
CA ASN A 311 16.47 20.41 -7.45
C ASN A 311 15.96 19.01 -7.85
N GLY A 312 15.32 18.85 -9.01
CA GLY A 312 15.05 17.53 -9.59
C GLY A 312 13.60 17.18 -9.82
N ASN A 313 12.63 17.99 -9.38
CA ASN A 313 11.23 17.78 -9.70
C ASN A 313 10.97 18.13 -11.18
N ASP A 314 10.36 17.21 -11.93
CA ASP A 314 10.17 17.41 -13.37
C ASP A 314 8.77 17.97 -13.71
N VAL A 315 7.72 17.53 -12.99
CA VAL A 315 6.31 17.86 -13.31
C VAL A 315 5.58 18.47 -12.10
N ASP A 316 4.72 19.44 -12.35
CA ASP A 316 3.89 20.13 -11.35
C ASP A 316 2.43 19.65 -11.42
N PHE A 317 1.98 18.92 -10.39
CA PHE A 317 0.62 18.42 -10.21
C PHE A 317 -0.17 19.25 -9.19
N PRO A 318 -1.53 19.30 -9.27
CA PRO A 318 -2.39 18.76 -10.34
C PRO A 318 -2.69 19.76 -11.45
N PHE A 319 -2.33 21.05 -11.31
CA PHE A 319 -2.76 22.16 -12.17
C PHE A 319 -1.62 22.81 -12.97
N GLY A 320 -0.35 22.47 -12.71
CA GLY A 320 0.78 23.18 -13.24
C GLY A 320 0.85 24.65 -12.78
N ALA A 321 0.29 24.93 -11.59
CA ALA A 321 0.09 26.29 -11.07
C ALA A 321 1.40 27.06 -10.87
N ASN A 322 2.48 26.36 -10.54
CA ASN A 322 3.81 26.95 -10.40
C ASN A 322 4.55 26.96 -11.73
N TYR A 323 4.49 25.88 -12.50
CA TYR A 323 5.26 25.73 -13.74
C TYR A 323 4.72 26.57 -14.91
N GLN A 324 3.55 27.19 -14.80
CA GLN A 324 3.13 28.25 -15.71
C GLN A 324 4.08 29.48 -15.68
N TYR A 325 4.83 29.68 -14.59
CA TYR A 325 5.81 30.76 -14.41
C TYR A 325 7.24 30.36 -14.81
N LEU A 326 7.47 29.16 -15.35
CA LEU A 326 8.83 28.73 -15.74
C LEU A 326 9.44 29.61 -16.83
N GLN A 327 8.63 30.16 -17.75
CA GLN A 327 9.14 31.12 -18.73
C GLN A 327 9.75 32.34 -18.03
N GLN A 328 9.05 32.91 -17.07
CA GLN A 328 9.56 34.05 -16.31
C GLN A 328 10.82 33.66 -15.50
N ALA A 329 10.84 32.47 -14.89
CA ALA A 329 12.02 32.00 -14.15
C ALA A 329 13.25 31.82 -15.06
N ILE A 330 13.05 31.42 -16.32
CA ILE A 330 14.11 31.34 -17.33
C ILE A 330 14.60 32.74 -17.72
N ASP A 331 13.68 33.67 -17.99
CA ASP A 331 13.98 35.04 -18.41
C ASP A 331 14.71 35.80 -17.28
N GLU A 332 14.42 35.51 -16.02
CA GLU A 332 15.10 36.04 -14.85
C GLU A 332 16.45 35.32 -14.54
N GLY A 333 16.80 34.29 -15.32
CA GLY A 333 18.02 33.52 -15.12
C GLY A 333 18.03 32.59 -13.93
N LEU A 334 16.88 32.32 -13.32
CA LEU A 334 16.72 31.42 -12.18
C LEU A 334 16.73 29.94 -12.59
N VAL A 335 16.36 29.62 -13.83
CA VAL A 335 16.33 28.27 -14.41
C VAL A 335 17.21 28.24 -15.65
N LYS A 336 18.16 27.30 -15.70
CA LYS A 336 19.06 27.13 -16.85
C LYS A 336 18.37 26.30 -17.95
N PRO A 337 18.76 26.51 -19.24
CA PRO A 337 18.23 25.71 -20.35
C PRO A 337 18.41 24.19 -20.16
N GLU A 338 19.54 23.75 -19.60
CA GLU A 338 19.84 22.34 -19.35
C GLU A 338 18.92 21.69 -18.31
N THR A 339 18.46 22.49 -17.35
CA THR A 339 17.49 22.04 -16.34
C THR A 339 16.12 21.78 -16.97
N LEU A 340 15.65 22.69 -17.83
CA LEU A 340 14.41 22.50 -18.59
C LEU A 340 14.52 21.28 -19.52
N GLU A 341 15.64 21.17 -20.26
CA GLU A 341 15.90 20.04 -21.14
C GLU A 341 15.83 18.70 -20.43
N ARG A 342 16.52 18.56 -19.27
CA ARG A 342 16.46 17.36 -18.46
C ARG A 342 15.02 16.99 -18.10
N ALA A 343 14.24 17.93 -17.54
CA ALA A 343 12.88 17.68 -17.10
C ALA A 343 11.97 17.24 -18.25
N VAL A 344 12.03 17.94 -19.38
CA VAL A 344 11.23 17.61 -20.58
C VAL A 344 11.60 16.24 -21.13
N LYS A 345 12.90 15.93 -21.25
CA LYS A 345 13.35 14.62 -21.76
C LYS A 345 12.94 13.47 -20.85
N ASN A 346 12.89 13.67 -19.52
CA ASN A 346 12.39 12.66 -18.59
C ASN A 346 10.90 12.34 -18.87
N VAL A 347 10.07 13.35 -19.09
CA VAL A 347 8.65 13.16 -19.44
C VAL A 347 8.51 12.48 -20.81
N LEU A 348 9.23 12.95 -21.82
CA LEU A 348 9.21 12.35 -23.17
C LEU A 348 9.62 10.87 -23.13
N ARG A 349 10.66 10.52 -22.34
CA ARG A 349 11.13 9.14 -22.20
C ARG A 349 10.02 8.22 -21.71
N VAL A 350 9.22 8.65 -20.72
CA VAL A 350 8.07 7.88 -20.24
C VAL A 350 7.00 7.76 -21.34
N LYS A 351 6.72 8.83 -22.09
CA LYS A 351 5.77 8.80 -23.21
C LYS A 351 6.21 7.83 -24.32
N PHE A 352 7.50 7.82 -24.67
CA PHE A 352 8.05 6.87 -25.65
C PHE A 352 7.97 5.42 -25.13
N ARG A 353 8.36 5.17 -23.89
CA ARG A 353 8.25 3.84 -23.27
C ARG A 353 6.80 3.34 -23.23
N ALA A 354 5.84 4.23 -22.98
CA ALA A 354 4.41 3.93 -23.02
C ALA A 354 3.85 3.73 -24.44
N GLY A 355 4.66 3.95 -25.48
CA GLY A 355 4.30 3.77 -26.86
C GLY A 355 3.38 4.86 -27.43
N LEU A 356 3.29 6.03 -26.81
CA LEU A 356 2.37 7.09 -27.23
C LEU A 356 2.66 7.67 -28.61
N PHE A 357 3.85 7.41 -29.15
CA PHE A 357 4.26 7.86 -30.50
C PHE A 357 4.20 6.76 -31.56
N ASP A 358 3.89 5.50 -31.22
CA ASP A 358 4.00 4.38 -32.17
C ASP A 358 2.85 4.36 -33.18
N SER A 359 1.64 4.03 -32.75
CA SER A 359 0.44 4.04 -33.61
C SER A 359 -0.82 4.28 -32.81
N ASP A 360 -1.88 4.76 -33.47
CA ASP A 360 -3.12 5.15 -32.79
C ASP A 360 -3.96 3.95 -32.26
N THR A 361 -3.70 2.76 -32.78
CA THR A 361 -4.59 1.60 -32.59
C THR A 361 -4.44 0.88 -31.24
N TYR A 362 -3.33 1.07 -30.52
CA TYR A 362 -3.10 0.41 -29.22
C TYR A 362 -3.33 1.34 -28.03
N LEU A 363 -3.55 2.63 -28.28
CA LEU A 363 -3.83 3.61 -27.20
C LEU A 363 -5.19 3.38 -26.58
N TYR A 364 -6.14 2.83 -27.35
CA TYR A 364 -7.53 2.73 -26.91
C TYR A 364 -8.14 1.38 -27.28
N SER A 365 -8.89 0.81 -26.34
CA SER A 365 -9.72 -0.34 -26.64
C SER A 365 -10.99 0.09 -27.35
N THR A 366 -11.41 -0.65 -28.36
CA THR A 366 -12.73 -0.52 -28.97
C THR A 366 -13.76 -1.45 -28.33
N GLU A 367 -13.31 -2.33 -27.41
CA GLU A 367 -14.16 -3.23 -26.66
C GLU A 367 -14.94 -2.48 -25.58
N ASP A 368 -16.11 -2.98 -25.24
CA ASP A 368 -16.89 -2.52 -24.11
C ASP A 368 -16.13 -2.79 -22.80
N ILE A 369 -15.91 -1.73 -22.02
CA ILE A 369 -15.16 -1.81 -20.76
C ILE A 369 -16.10 -2.26 -19.65
N LYS A 370 -15.85 -3.43 -19.10
CA LYS A 370 -16.59 -3.99 -17.97
C LYS A 370 -15.79 -3.80 -16.69
N LEU A 371 -16.47 -3.35 -15.67
CA LEU A 371 -15.96 -3.16 -14.33
C LEU A 371 -16.61 -4.17 -13.39
N ASP A 372 -16.01 -4.38 -12.23
CA ASP A 372 -16.54 -5.23 -11.15
C ASP A 372 -16.93 -6.62 -11.66
N THR A 373 -16.03 -7.22 -12.44
CA THR A 373 -16.24 -8.54 -13.01
C THR A 373 -16.23 -9.63 -11.93
N PRO A 374 -16.87 -10.80 -12.17
CA PRO A 374 -16.80 -11.91 -11.22
C PRO A 374 -15.36 -12.33 -10.86
N GLU A 375 -14.42 -12.23 -11.79
CA GLU A 375 -13.02 -12.53 -11.58
C GLU A 375 -12.34 -11.49 -10.66
N GLU A 376 -12.67 -10.23 -10.82
CA GLU A 376 -12.17 -9.14 -9.96
C GLU A 376 -12.74 -9.28 -8.54
N ARG A 377 -14.07 -9.52 -8.42
CA ARG A 377 -14.70 -9.78 -7.11
C ARG A 377 -14.12 -11.00 -6.41
N GLN A 378 -13.82 -12.09 -7.14
CA GLN A 378 -13.16 -13.25 -6.56
C GLN A 378 -11.76 -12.88 -6.05
N THR A 379 -11.00 -12.07 -6.79
CA THR A 379 -9.68 -11.58 -6.35
C THR A 379 -9.82 -10.69 -5.09
N ALA A 380 -10.83 -9.80 -5.05
CA ALA A 380 -11.12 -8.98 -3.87
C ALA A 380 -11.45 -9.85 -2.65
N TYR A 381 -12.29 -10.88 -2.82
CA TYR A 381 -12.60 -11.85 -1.76
C TYR A 381 -11.38 -12.63 -1.29
N ASP A 382 -10.53 -13.12 -2.22
CA ASP A 382 -9.34 -13.89 -1.89
C ASP A 382 -8.30 -13.05 -1.12
N ILE A 383 -8.15 -11.77 -1.48
CA ILE A 383 -7.32 -10.83 -0.71
C ILE A 383 -7.95 -10.57 0.65
N ALA A 384 -9.26 -10.30 0.71
CA ALA A 384 -9.95 -9.99 1.96
C ALA A 384 -9.85 -11.13 2.98
N THR A 385 -10.05 -12.39 2.57
CA THR A 385 -9.91 -13.56 3.44
C THR A 385 -8.48 -13.75 3.98
N GLN A 386 -7.48 -13.29 3.21
CA GLN A 386 -6.07 -13.40 3.60
C GLN A 386 -5.55 -12.12 4.29
N SER A 387 -6.38 -11.08 4.44
CA SER A 387 -6.05 -9.83 5.13
C SER A 387 -6.50 -9.80 6.58
N VAL A 388 -7.49 -10.60 6.93
CA VAL A 388 -8.12 -10.62 8.26
C VAL A 388 -7.26 -11.39 9.26
N VAL A 389 -6.79 -10.70 10.30
CA VAL A 389 -5.88 -11.26 11.32
C VAL A 389 -6.67 -11.69 12.55
N LEU A 390 -6.53 -12.96 12.96
CA LEU A 390 -7.03 -13.45 14.25
C LEU A 390 -6.00 -13.16 15.32
N LEU A 391 -6.32 -12.24 16.24
CA LEU A 391 -5.41 -11.81 17.31
C LEU A 391 -5.55 -12.67 18.57
N GLU A 392 -6.79 -12.98 19.00
CA GLU A 392 -7.07 -13.80 20.18
C GLU A 392 -8.21 -14.79 19.89
N ASN A 393 -8.14 -15.97 20.48
CA ASN A 393 -9.21 -16.96 20.43
C ASN A 393 -9.10 -17.97 21.58
N ASN A 394 -10.02 -17.92 22.51
CA ASN A 394 -10.11 -18.89 23.60
C ASN A 394 -10.74 -20.24 23.18
N GLY A 395 -10.96 -20.42 21.88
CA GLY A 395 -11.61 -21.58 21.29
C GLY A 395 -13.08 -21.36 20.92
N ILE A 396 -13.61 -20.11 21.04
CA ILE A 396 -14.98 -19.80 20.60
C ILE A 396 -15.09 -19.86 19.07
N LEU A 397 -14.09 -19.39 18.36
CA LEU A 397 -14.02 -19.46 16.89
C LEU A 397 -13.36 -20.77 16.42
N PRO A 398 -13.76 -21.31 15.25
CA PRO A 398 -14.88 -20.86 14.41
C PRO A 398 -16.24 -21.22 15.03
N LEU A 399 -17.27 -20.45 14.69
CA LEU A 399 -18.67 -20.70 15.08
C LEU A 399 -19.29 -21.79 14.19
N THR A 400 -18.76 -23.02 14.32
CA THR A 400 -19.31 -24.17 13.57
C THR A 400 -20.72 -24.51 14.02
N LYS A 401 -21.49 -25.20 13.18
CA LYS A 401 -22.84 -25.64 13.49
C LYS A 401 -22.87 -26.42 14.82
N GLU A 402 -21.97 -27.37 15.01
CA GLU A 402 -21.90 -28.22 16.20
C GLU A 402 -21.64 -27.39 17.47
N LYS A 403 -20.75 -26.37 17.37
CA LYS A 403 -20.46 -25.47 18.50
C LYS A 403 -21.66 -24.60 18.85
N LEU A 404 -22.35 -24.06 17.84
CA LEU A 404 -23.55 -23.25 18.03
C LEU A 404 -24.71 -24.07 18.61
N GLU A 405 -24.86 -25.32 18.21
CA GLU A 405 -25.83 -26.26 18.82
C GLU A 405 -25.50 -26.54 20.29
N LEU A 406 -24.25 -26.73 20.66
CA LEU A 406 -23.80 -26.87 22.05
C LEU A 406 -24.08 -25.62 22.88
N LEU A 407 -23.83 -24.42 22.33
CA LEU A 407 -24.12 -23.17 23.03
C LEU A 407 -25.63 -22.94 23.25
N SER A 408 -26.48 -23.45 22.35
CA SER A 408 -27.95 -23.37 22.48
C SER A 408 -28.60 -24.44 23.41
N ALA A 409 -27.87 -25.48 23.79
CA ALA A 409 -28.42 -26.62 24.58
C ALA A 409 -29.03 -26.24 25.94
N GLY A 410 -28.72 -25.06 26.45
CA GLY A 410 -29.30 -24.49 27.68
C GLY A 410 -30.54 -23.62 27.51
N ALA A 411 -30.98 -23.34 26.27
CA ALA A 411 -32.06 -22.40 25.95
C ALA A 411 -33.45 -23.00 26.36
N PRO A 412 -34.44 -22.18 26.76
CA PRO A 412 -35.81 -22.62 27.01
C PRO A 412 -36.51 -23.15 25.76
N LEU A 413 -37.44 -24.10 25.89
CA LEU A 413 -38.30 -24.52 24.79
C LEU A 413 -39.30 -23.37 24.44
N PRO A 414 -39.61 -23.09 23.16
CA PRO A 414 -39.33 -23.85 21.94
C PRO A 414 -38.02 -23.41 21.22
N GLU A 415 -37.19 -22.55 21.82
CA GLU A 415 -36.02 -21.96 21.21
C GLU A 415 -34.74 -22.80 21.33
N ARG A 416 -34.85 -24.01 21.90
CA ARG A 416 -33.70 -24.91 22.13
C ARG A 416 -32.95 -25.31 20.86
N ASP A 417 -33.59 -25.19 19.70
CA ASP A 417 -33.06 -25.69 18.45
C ASP A 417 -32.31 -24.60 17.65
N ARG A 418 -32.24 -23.35 18.17
CA ARG A 418 -31.57 -22.24 17.48
C ARG A 418 -30.63 -21.47 18.38
N ALA A 419 -29.34 -21.45 18.03
CA ALA A 419 -28.38 -20.57 18.68
C ALA A 419 -28.68 -19.11 18.34
N ARG A 420 -28.62 -18.22 19.32
CA ARG A 420 -28.81 -16.78 19.15
C ARG A 420 -27.45 -16.12 19.05
N VAL A 421 -27.14 -15.57 17.87
CA VAL A 421 -25.93 -14.78 17.60
C VAL A 421 -26.34 -13.33 17.43
N LEU A 422 -25.82 -12.45 18.26
CA LEU A 422 -26.02 -11.01 18.12
C LEU A 422 -24.85 -10.41 17.36
N LEU A 423 -25.12 -9.74 16.24
CA LEU A 423 -24.21 -8.82 15.60
C LEU A 423 -24.55 -7.39 16.03
N THR A 424 -23.58 -6.63 16.51
CA THR A 424 -23.78 -5.26 16.98
C THR A 424 -22.53 -4.39 16.75
N GLY A 425 -22.67 -3.10 16.92
CA GLY A 425 -21.59 -2.12 16.72
C GLY A 425 -21.74 -1.28 15.46
N PRO A 426 -21.09 -0.10 15.41
CA PRO A 426 -21.23 0.86 14.33
C PRO A 426 -20.75 0.36 12.97
N ASN A 427 -19.82 -0.62 12.96
CA ASN A 427 -19.22 -1.17 11.75
C ASN A 427 -19.92 -2.44 11.24
N ALA A 428 -20.99 -2.90 11.92
CA ALA A 428 -21.69 -4.13 11.58
C ALA A 428 -22.41 -4.04 10.24
N ASN A 429 -23.06 -2.90 9.96
CA ASN A 429 -23.84 -2.66 8.74
C ASN A 429 -23.46 -1.32 8.10
N SER A 430 -22.20 -1.20 7.67
CA SER A 430 -21.71 0.03 7.07
C SER A 430 -20.69 -0.27 5.97
N MET A 431 -20.93 0.23 4.76
CA MET A 431 -19.93 0.18 3.70
C MET A 431 -18.69 1.00 4.04
N TRP A 432 -18.84 2.10 4.79
CA TRP A 432 -17.72 2.98 5.19
C TRP A 432 -16.73 2.31 6.13
N ALA A 433 -17.10 1.21 6.77
CA ALA A 433 -16.20 0.37 7.55
C ALA A 433 -15.41 -0.64 6.70
N MET A 434 -15.83 -0.86 5.45
CA MET A 434 -15.18 -1.79 4.53
C MET A 434 -14.14 -1.10 3.65
N LEU A 435 -14.28 0.21 3.43
CA LEU A 435 -13.55 0.99 2.43
C LEU A 435 -12.51 1.91 3.09
N GLY A 436 -11.34 2.06 2.46
CA GLY A 436 -10.35 3.06 2.84
C GLY A 436 -10.48 4.36 2.05
N ASP A 437 -9.66 5.34 2.41
CA ASP A 437 -9.73 6.71 1.88
C ASP A 437 -9.52 6.78 0.36
N TYR A 438 -8.59 5.99 -0.18
CA TYR A 438 -8.28 5.95 -1.62
C TYR A 438 -9.13 4.92 -2.39
N SER A 439 -10.40 4.77 -2.02
CA SER A 439 -11.44 4.09 -2.80
C SER A 439 -12.32 5.11 -3.53
N PHE A 440 -12.89 4.73 -4.68
CA PHE A 440 -13.74 5.65 -5.44
C PHE A 440 -14.88 6.27 -4.61
N PRO A 441 -15.67 5.52 -3.81
CA PRO A 441 -16.71 6.14 -2.99
C PRO A 441 -16.18 7.18 -2.00
N ALA A 442 -15.07 6.89 -1.31
CA ALA A 442 -14.48 7.80 -0.35
C ALA A 442 -13.91 9.06 -1.02
N MET A 443 -13.10 8.88 -2.07
CA MET A 443 -12.54 10.00 -2.83
C MET A 443 -13.63 10.87 -3.44
N SER A 444 -14.68 10.27 -4.02
CA SER A 444 -15.82 11.01 -4.58
C SER A 444 -16.59 11.78 -3.53
N TYR A 445 -16.88 11.13 -2.39
CA TYR A 445 -17.66 11.76 -1.32
C TYR A 445 -16.90 12.88 -0.64
N PHE A 446 -15.67 12.62 -0.18
CA PHE A 446 -14.91 13.60 0.60
C PHE A 446 -14.25 14.65 -0.29
N TRP A 447 -13.46 14.22 -1.30
CA TRP A 447 -12.65 15.14 -2.08
C TRP A 447 -13.37 15.80 -3.26
N LYS A 448 -14.38 15.14 -3.84
CA LYS A 448 -15.16 15.70 -4.97
C LYS A 448 -16.55 16.16 -4.60
N LYS A 449 -16.98 15.96 -3.36
CA LYS A 449 -18.31 16.35 -2.83
C LYS A 449 -19.49 15.75 -3.62
N VAL A 450 -19.30 14.56 -4.18
CA VAL A 450 -20.33 13.82 -4.89
C VAL A 450 -21.17 13.03 -3.88
N GLU A 451 -22.50 13.13 -3.93
CA GLU A 451 -23.42 12.50 -2.97
C GLU A 451 -24.22 11.34 -3.57
N ASN A 452 -24.24 11.22 -4.89
CA ASN A 452 -25.09 10.25 -5.59
C ASN A 452 -24.30 9.00 -5.99
N ASP A 453 -24.93 7.84 -5.83
CA ASP A 453 -24.47 6.55 -6.37
C ASP A 453 -23.11 6.08 -5.79
N LEU A 454 -22.94 6.29 -4.48
CA LEU A 454 -21.70 5.96 -3.76
C LEU A 454 -21.57 4.45 -3.49
N ASP A 455 -22.69 3.73 -3.47
CA ASP A 455 -22.75 2.28 -3.20
C ASP A 455 -22.61 1.43 -4.47
N HIS A 456 -21.83 1.89 -5.42
CA HIS A 456 -21.62 1.14 -6.64
C HIS A 456 -20.12 1.05 -7.01
N PRO A 457 -19.51 -0.17 -7.05
CA PRO A 457 -20.15 -1.49 -6.91
C PRO A 457 -20.66 -1.74 -5.49
N HIS A 458 -21.62 -2.68 -5.36
CA HIS A 458 -22.21 -3.00 -4.06
C HIS A 458 -21.16 -3.57 -3.11
N THR A 459 -20.96 -2.88 -1.99
CA THR A 459 -20.04 -3.30 -0.92
C THR A 459 -20.78 -4.14 0.09
N ILE A 460 -20.36 -5.40 0.25
CA ILE A 460 -21.00 -6.34 1.18
C ILE A 460 -20.60 -6.00 2.62
N THR A 461 -21.57 -5.54 3.41
CA THR A 461 -21.36 -5.28 4.84
C THR A 461 -21.22 -6.58 5.64
N LEU A 462 -20.69 -6.52 6.88
CA LEU A 462 -20.60 -7.71 7.73
C LEU A 462 -21.97 -8.32 8.01
N LEU A 463 -23.00 -7.50 8.21
CA LEU A 463 -24.37 -7.97 8.40
C LEU A 463 -24.89 -8.75 7.20
N GLU A 464 -24.67 -8.25 5.99
CA GLU A 464 -25.07 -8.92 4.75
C GLU A 464 -24.32 -10.23 4.56
N GLY A 465 -22.99 -10.22 4.72
CA GLY A 465 -22.17 -11.41 4.65
C GLY A 465 -22.58 -12.49 5.65
N MET A 466 -22.85 -12.09 6.90
CA MET A 466 -23.36 -13.03 7.91
C MET A 466 -24.74 -13.55 7.58
N LYS A 467 -25.69 -12.71 7.16
CA LYS A 467 -27.03 -13.14 6.76
C LYS A 467 -27.00 -14.15 5.61
N ALA A 468 -26.11 -13.96 4.65
CA ALA A 468 -25.98 -14.87 3.50
C ALA A 468 -25.41 -16.25 3.86
N LYS A 469 -24.71 -16.37 5.00
CA LYS A 469 -23.93 -17.56 5.37
C LYS A 469 -24.38 -18.21 6.67
N VAL A 470 -25.26 -17.56 7.44
CA VAL A 470 -25.74 -18.06 8.72
C VAL A 470 -26.46 -19.42 8.54
N PRO A 471 -26.12 -20.45 9.35
CA PRO A 471 -26.84 -21.72 9.33
C PRO A 471 -28.33 -21.54 9.70
N GLU A 472 -29.23 -22.36 9.12
CA GLU A 472 -30.67 -22.33 9.43
C GLU A 472 -30.98 -22.54 10.93
N SER A 473 -30.09 -23.22 11.65
CA SER A 473 -30.19 -23.45 13.08
C SER A 473 -29.83 -22.22 13.93
N VAL A 474 -29.46 -21.10 13.34
CA VAL A 474 -29.04 -19.88 14.01
C VAL A 474 -30.06 -18.77 13.83
N ASN A 475 -30.40 -18.09 14.93
CA ASN A 475 -31.11 -16.82 14.89
C ASN A 475 -30.07 -15.69 14.97
N LEU A 476 -29.81 -15.04 13.83
CA LEU A 476 -28.96 -13.86 13.75
C LEU A 476 -29.79 -12.62 14.12
N MET A 477 -29.46 -12.04 15.28
CA MET A 477 -30.04 -10.79 15.77
C MET A 477 -29.11 -9.64 15.40
N TYR A 478 -29.67 -8.45 15.19
CA TYR A 478 -28.91 -7.25 14.88
C TYR A 478 -29.47 -6.02 15.61
N SER A 479 -28.59 -5.22 16.17
CA SER A 479 -28.84 -3.84 16.60
C SER A 479 -27.52 -3.06 16.50
N ARG A 480 -27.57 -1.82 16.00
CA ARG A 480 -26.38 -0.98 15.85
C ARG A 480 -25.68 -0.68 17.18
N GLY A 481 -26.41 -0.45 18.24
CA GLY A 481 -25.93 -0.23 19.60
C GLY A 481 -25.31 1.13 19.87
N CYS A 482 -24.26 1.53 19.16
CA CYS A 482 -23.62 2.85 19.30
C CYS A 482 -23.16 3.41 17.98
N ASP A 483 -22.84 4.71 17.97
CA ASP A 483 -22.21 5.39 16.84
C ASP A 483 -20.69 5.38 16.91
N TRP A 484 -20.03 5.80 15.81
CA TRP A 484 -18.55 5.93 15.75
C TRP A 484 -18.05 7.00 16.71
N THR A 485 -18.59 8.22 16.61
CA THR A 485 -18.31 9.38 17.47
C THR A 485 -19.36 10.46 17.26
N GLU A 486 -19.56 11.28 18.27
CA GLU A 486 -20.40 12.49 18.18
C GLU A 486 -19.65 13.68 17.58
N GLU A 487 -18.31 13.69 17.76
CA GLU A 487 -17.42 14.77 17.30
C GLU A 487 -16.27 14.16 16.46
N ILE A 488 -15.93 14.83 15.37
CA ILE A 488 -14.73 14.53 14.59
C ILE A 488 -13.62 15.40 15.18
N GLU A 489 -12.69 14.74 15.88
CA GLU A 489 -11.50 15.38 16.42
C GLU A 489 -10.47 15.57 15.30
N THR A 490 -10.41 16.76 14.71
CA THR A 490 -9.38 17.10 13.74
C THR A 490 -8.56 18.28 14.23
N LYS A 491 -7.23 18.25 14.02
CA LYS A 491 -6.31 19.35 14.32
C LYS A 491 -6.38 20.51 13.32
N PHE A 492 -7.46 20.64 12.57
CA PHE A 492 -7.55 21.59 11.46
C PHE A 492 -7.64 23.07 11.86
N SER A 493 -7.78 23.39 13.14
CA SER A 493 -7.69 24.78 13.63
C SER A 493 -6.34 25.47 13.36
N GLU A 494 -5.32 24.70 12.95
CA GLU A 494 -3.98 25.21 12.62
C GLU A 494 -3.74 25.40 11.12
N LEU A 495 -4.68 24.94 10.24
CA LEU A 495 -4.61 25.20 8.81
C LEU A 495 -4.97 26.66 8.55
N GLY A 496 -4.10 27.39 7.86
CA GLY A 496 -4.37 28.77 7.43
C GLY A 496 -5.59 28.86 6.50
N ASP A 497 -6.10 30.07 6.31
CA ASP A 497 -7.26 30.35 5.45
C ASP A 497 -7.14 29.77 4.03
N GLU A 498 -5.92 29.57 3.56
CA GLU A 498 -5.61 28.97 2.25
C GLU A 498 -6.06 27.52 2.12
N ARG A 499 -6.19 26.79 3.24
CA ARG A 499 -6.63 25.40 3.32
C ARG A 499 -8.04 25.24 3.95
N ALA A 500 -8.79 26.31 4.10
CA ALA A 500 -10.15 26.27 4.65
C ALA A 500 -11.09 25.29 3.89
N TRP A 501 -10.86 25.09 2.60
CA TRP A 501 -11.60 24.12 1.78
C TRP A 501 -11.39 22.66 2.23
N GLU A 502 -10.20 22.30 2.77
CA GLU A 502 -9.93 20.98 3.31
C GLU A 502 -10.73 20.74 4.59
N TYR A 503 -10.87 21.75 5.43
CA TYR A 503 -11.67 21.65 6.65
C TYR A 503 -13.12 21.24 6.36
N GLU A 504 -13.75 21.84 5.35
CA GLU A 504 -15.12 21.50 4.96
C GLU A 504 -15.25 20.05 4.47
N ILE A 505 -14.26 19.57 3.71
CA ILE A 505 -14.21 18.20 3.19
C ILE A 505 -14.05 17.19 4.32
N LEU A 506 -13.12 17.46 5.21
CA LEU A 506 -12.69 16.49 6.23
C LEU A 506 -13.65 16.42 7.43
N HIS A 507 -14.55 17.40 7.57
CA HIS A 507 -15.62 17.39 8.57
C HIS A 507 -16.96 16.84 8.04
N ARG A 508 -17.00 16.34 6.79
CA ARG A 508 -18.20 15.66 6.29
C ARG A 508 -18.44 14.40 7.10
N LYS A 509 -19.65 14.30 7.64
CA LYS A 509 -20.09 13.12 8.39
C LYS A 509 -20.74 12.14 7.42
N VAL A 510 -20.44 10.86 7.58
CA VAL A 510 -21.19 9.79 6.92
C VAL A 510 -22.36 9.41 7.82
N ASP A 511 -23.55 9.36 7.24
CA ASP A 511 -24.74 8.89 7.92
C ASP A 511 -24.87 7.37 7.73
N SER A 512 -25.18 6.67 8.80
CA SER A 512 -25.45 5.24 8.75
C SER A 512 -26.86 4.92 8.24
N GLY A 513 -27.76 5.89 8.24
CA GLY A 513 -29.18 5.66 8.01
C GLY A 513 -29.90 4.87 9.13
N GLU A 514 -29.18 4.56 10.23
CA GLU A 514 -29.67 3.73 11.32
C GLU A 514 -29.51 4.41 12.67
N ASN A 515 -30.51 4.30 13.54
CA ASN A 515 -30.39 4.79 14.91
C ASN A 515 -29.50 3.89 15.76
N ALA A 516 -28.65 4.49 16.56
CA ALA A 516 -27.87 3.79 17.58
C ALA A 516 -28.70 3.69 18.89
N ASP A 517 -29.05 2.47 19.29
CA ASP A 517 -29.76 2.19 20.55
C ASP A 517 -28.97 1.19 21.41
N MET A 518 -28.19 1.73 22.35
CA MET A 518 -27.39 0.91 23.27
C MET A 518 -28.28 0.07 24.19
N ALA A 519 -29.44 0.56 24.61
CA ALA A 519 -30.32 -0.18 25.50
C ALA A 519 -30.95 -1.40 24.79
N GLU A 520 -31.35 -1.25 23.53
CA GLU A 520 -31.81 -2.35 22.70
C GLU A 520 -30.72 -3.39 22.50
N ALA A 521 -29.52 -2.97 22.09
CA ALA A 521 -28.39 -3.87 21.87
C ALA A 521 -28.02 -4.67 23.13
N LEU A 522 -28.00 -4.03 24.30
CA LEU A 522 -27.75 -4.68 25.58
C LEU A 522 -28.88 -5.63 26.02
N ALA A 523 -30.12 -5.33 25.66
CA ALA A 523 -31.23 -6.24 25.90
C ALA A 523 -31.08 -7.52 25.06
N LEU A 524 -30.79 -7.38 23.76
CA LEU A 524 -30.51 -8.51 22.86
C LEU A 524 -29.24 -9.29 23.30
N ALA A 525 -28.22 -8.60 23.79
CA ALA A 525 -26.97 -9.21 24.24
C ALA A 525 -27.17 -10.16 25.44
N LYS A 526 -28.08 -9.87 26.33
CA LYS A 526 -28.42 -10.74 27.46
C LYS A 526 -29.01 -12.09 27.01
N ASP A 527 -29.72 -12.07 25.89
CA ASP A 527 -30.37 -13.26 25.34
C ASP A 527 -29.48 -14.01 24.34
N ALA A 528 -28.36 -13.43 23.92
CA ALA A 528 -27.45 -14.01 22.94
C ALA A 528 -26.62 -15.16 23.53
N ASN A 529 -26.30 -16.17 22.72
CA ASN A 529 -25.31 -17.20 23.05
C ASN A 529 -23.88 -16.77 22.69
N VAL A 530 -23.76 -15.90 21.67
CA VAL A 530 -22.50 -15.26 21.25
C VAL A 530 -22.82 -13.85 20.76
N ILE A 531 -21.98 -12.92 21.13
CA ILE A 531 -22.05 -11.51 20.69
C ILE A 531 -20.88 -11.24 19.77
N ILE A 532 -21.15 -10.71 18.57
CA ILE A 532 -20.16 -10.21 17.64
C ILE A 532 -20.22 -8.69 17.67
N ALA A 533 -19.20 -8.05 18.24
CA ALA A 533 -19.10 -6.61 18.35
C ALA A 533 -18.18 -6.06 17.25
N ALA A 534 -18.78 -5.45 16.23
CA ALA A 534 -18.08 -4.84 15.08
C ALA A 534 -17.84 -3.36 15.37
N VAL A 535 -16.61 -3.01 15.68
CA VAL A 535 -16.21 -1.68 16.16
C VAL A 535 -14.97 -1.17 15.41
N GLY A 536 -14.54 0.03 15.73
CA GLY A 536 -13.31 0.64 15.21
C GLY A 536 -13.55 1.95 14.48
N GLU A 537 -12.73 2.22 13.49
CA GLU A 537 -12.79 3.40 12.64
C GLU A 537 -13.56 3.12 11.36
N ASN A 538 -13.83 4.17 10.62
CA ASN A 538 -14.26 4.16 9.25
C ASN A 538 -13.47 5.22 8.47
N VAL A 539 -13.72 5.35 7.19
CA VAL A 539 -13.03 6.32 6.33
C VAL A 539 -13.22 7.79 6.75
N MET A 540 -14.22 8.11 7.55
CA MET A 540 -14.40 9.46 8.13
C MET A 540 -13.35 9.79 9.20
N LEU A 541 -12.80 8.76 9.85
CA LEU A 541 -11.91 8.89 11.02
C LEU A 541 -10.45 8.52 10.72
N CYS A 542 -10.18 7.87 9.59
CA CYS A 542 -8.85 7.44 9.16
C CYS A 542 -8.66 7.75 7.67
N GLY A 543 -7.51 8.22 7.29
CA GLY A 543 -7.15 8.62 5.92
C GLY A 543 -6.32 9.89 5.91
N GLU A 544 -6.02 10.41 4.74
CA GLU A 544 -5.23 11.61 4.57
C GLU A 544 -5.86 12.81 5.27
N ASN A 545 -5.04 13.54 6.04
CA ASN A 545 -5.44 14.67 6.87
C ASN A 545 -6.48 14.34 7.98
N ARG A 546 -6.67 13.08 8.34
CA ARG A 546 -7.57 12.61 9.40
C ARG A 546 -6.79 12.10 10.60
N ASP A 547 -5.95 12.98 11.15
CA ASP A 547 -5.21 12.72 12.38
C ASP A 547 -6.15 12.67 13.58
N ARG A 548 -5.95 11.66 14.43
CA ARG A 548 -6.65 11.56 15.70
C ARG A 548 -5.69 11.75 16.86
N GLN A 549 -6.20 12.37 17.94
CA GLN A 549 -5.44 12.58 19.18
C GLN A 549 -5.32 11.31 20.02
N SER A 550 -6.17 10.30 19.77
CA SER A 550 -6.19 9.05 20.51
C SER A 550 -6.20 7.83 19.59
N LEU A 551 -5.43 6.82 19.95
CA LEU A 551 -5.44 5.50 19.31
C LEU A 551 -6.50 4.55 19.87
N ARG A 552 -7.29 4.97 20.86
CA ARG A 552 -8.38 4.17 21.42
C ARG A 552 -9.57 4.10 20.46
N LEU A 553 -10.49 3.19 20.69
CA LEU A 553 -11.74 3.12 19.94
C LEU A 553 -12.49 4.47 20.02
N PRO A 554 -13.00 5.00 18.90
CA PRO A 554 -13.64 6.33 18.89
C PRO A 554 -14.97 6.35 19.64
N GLY A 555 -15.32 7.51 20.17
CA GLY A 555 -16.60 7.77 20.83
C GLY A 555 -16.86 6.89 22.06
N LYS A 556 -18.04 6.29 22.10
CA LYS A 556 -18.47 5.41 23.22
C LYS A 556 -18.26 3.91 22.98
N GLN A 557 -17.53 3.54 21.93
CA GLN A 557 -17.40 2.14 21.52
C GLN A 557 -16.72 1.27 22.59
N GLU A 558 -15.69 1.77 23.26
CA GLU A 558 -15.01 1.03 24.34
C GLU A 558 -15.97 0.76 25.50
N GLN A 559 -16.68 1.81 25.96
CA GLN A 559 -17.70 1.65 27.00
C GLN A 559 -18.80 0.67 26.57
N PHE A 560 -19.23 0.72 25.32
CA PHE A 560 -20.23 -0.19 24.79
C PHE A 560 -19.78 -1.65 24.85
N VAL A 561 -18.54 -1.94 24.39
CA VAL A 561 -17.98 -3.29 24.45
C VAL A 561 -17.83 -3.77 25.91
N GLU A 562 -17.44 -2.90 26.83
CA GLU A 562 -17.39 -3.25 28.25
C GLU A 562 -18.75 -3.63 28.84
N GLU A 563 -19.83 -2.91 28.43
CA GLU A 563 -21.19 -3.26 28.84
C GLU A 563 -21.66 -4.59 28.23
N LEU A 564 -21.29 -4.90 26.97
CA LEU A 564 -21.54 -6.20 26.36
C LEU A 564 -20.84 -7.34 27.13
N ILE A 565 -19.59 -7.14 27.52
CA ILE A 565 -18.80 -8.11 28.32
C ILE A 565 -19.47 -8.38 29.68
N LYS A 566 -20.03 -7.36 30.34
CA LYS A 566 -20.74 -7.48 31.61
C LYS A 566 -22.00 -8.34 31.53
N THR A 567 -22.54 -8.64 30.35
CA THR A 567 -23.66 -9.58 30.19
C THR A 567 -23.28 -11.01 30.56
N GLY A 568 -21.97 -11.33 30.55
CA GLY A 568 -21.41 -12.67 30.82
C GLY A 568 -21.42 -13.60 29.61
N ASN A 569 -22.00 -13.19 28.47
CA ASN A 569 -21.99 -13.98 27.24
C ASN A 569 -20.68 -13.77 26.48
N PRO A 570 -20.18 -14.76 25.71
CA PRO A 570 -18.95 -14.64 24.95
C PRO A 570 -19.02 -13.49 23.93
N VAL A 571 -18.04 -12.59 23.95
CA VAL A 571 -17.90 -11.49 23.01
C VAL A 571 -16.76 -11.80 22.02
N VAL A 572 -17.04 -11.78 20.74
CA VAL A 572 -16.09 -11.77 19.63
C VAL A 572 -15.95 -10.33 19.16
N LEU A 573 -14.78 -9.75 19.36
CA LEU A 573 -14.49 -8.38 18.96
C LEU A 573 -13.96 -8.39 17.53
N VAL A 574 -14.63 -7.69 16.60
CA VAL A 574 -14.19 -7.51 15.20
C VAL A 574 -13.88 -6.03 15.02
N VAL A 575 -12.61 -5.72 14.81
CA VAL A 575 -12.11 -4.35 14.70
C VAL A 575 -11.86 -4.00 13.24
N PHE A 576 -12.50 -2.93 12.79
CA PHE A 576 -12.27 -2.33 11.48
C PHE A 576 -11.49 -1.02 11.63
N GLY A 577 -10.73 -0.64 10.62
CA GLY A 577 -10.01 0.64 10.60
C GLY A 577 -8.65 0.55 9.92
N GLY A 578 -8.08 1.71 9.63
CA GLY A 578 -6.80 1.83 8.94
C GLY A 578 -5.58 1.89 9.86
N ARG A 579 -5.78 1.94 11.20
CA ARG A 579 -4.72 2.05 12.20
C ARG A 579 -4.76 0.89 13.21
N ALA A 580 -3.61 0.60 13.84
CA ALA A 580 -3.52 -0.31 14.96
C ALA A 580 -4.05 0.38 16.23
N GLN A 581 -5.29 0.05 16.64
CA GLN A 581 -5.97 0.70 17.76
C GLN A 581 -5.60 0.04 19.09
N VAL A 582 -5.52 0.83 20.17
CA VAL A 582 -5.23 0.31 21.53
C VAL A 582 -6.47 -0.40 22.07
N ILE A 583 -6.49 -1.72 21.93
CA ILE A 583 -7.60 -2.60 22.32
C ILE A 583 -7.21 -3.73 23.29
N SER A 584 -5.95 -3.80 23.73
CA SER A 584 -5.42 -4.90 24.56
C SER A 584 -6.24 -5.12 25.83
N GLY A 585 -6.67 -4.06 26.50
CA GLY A 585 -7.48 -4.16 27.71
C GLY A 585 -8.90 -4.72 27.50
N LEU A 586 -9.46 -4.59 26.29
CA LEU A 586 -10.70 -5.26 25.90
C LEU A 586 -10.44 -6.70 25.46
N ALA A 587 -9.35 -6.92 24.74
CA ALA A 587 -8.96 -8.21 24.19
C ALA A 587 -8.83 -9.29 25.28
N GLU A 588 -8.22 -8.96 26.42
CA GLU A 588 -8.09 -9.85 27.59
C GLU A 588 -9.43 -10.34 28.12
N LYS A 589 -10.52 -9.61 27.87
CA LYS A 589 -11.87 -9.90 28.38
C LYS A 589 -12.78 -10.54 27.32
N CYS A 590 -12.37 -10.48 26.04
CA CYS A 590 -13.13 -11.02 24.93
C CYS A 590 -12.83 -12.50 24.70
N ALA A 591 -13.78 -13.22 24.09
CA ALA A 591 -13.63 -14.63 23.75
C ALA A 591 -12.76 -14.82 22.48
N ALA A 592 -12.79 -13.87 21.57
CA ALA A 592 -11.91 -13.79 20.41
C ALA A 592 -11.78 -12.34 19.95
N VAL A 593 -10.69 -12.02 19.23
CA VAL A 593 -10.41 -10.71 18.66
C VAL A 593 -9.92 -10.88 17.24
N ILE A 594 -10.53 -10.16 16.32
CA ILE A 594 -10.21 -10.12 14.89
C ILE A 594 -9.88 -8.69 14.49
N GLN A 595 -8.78 -8.48 13.79
CA GLN A 595 -8.47 -7.25 13.06
C GLN A 595 -8.82 -7.43 11.59
N ALA A 596 -9.83 -6.71 11.11
CA ALA A 596 -10.32 -6.83 9.74
C ALA A 596 -9.73 -5.77 8.79
N TRP A 597 -9.11 -4.71 9.29
CA TRP A 597 -8.64 -3.54 8.54
C TRP A 597 -9.78 -2.89 7.74
N TYR A 598 -9.52 -2.42 6.52
CA TYR A 598 -10.51 -2.07 5.50
C TYR A 598 -10.50 -3.15 4.42
N PRO A 599 -11.38 -4.14 4.51
CA PRO A 599 -11.28 -5.38 3.74
C PRO A 599 -11.88 -5.31 2.32
N GLY A 600 -12.28 -4.12 1.85
CA GLY A 600 -12.82 -3.92 0.51
C GLY A 600 -14.27 -4.39 0.34
N GLU A 601 -14.76 -4.40 -0.90
CA GLU A 601 -16.18 -4.66 -1.23
C GLU A 601 -16.67 -6.06 -0.85
N GLU A 602 -15.79 -7.07 -0.80
CA GLU A 602 -16.08 -8.44 -0.37
C GLU A 602 -15.78 -8.70 1.11
N GLY A 603 -15.48 -7.65 1.86
CA GLY A 603 -15.07 -7.74 3.27
C GLY A 603 -16.06 -8.43 4.17
N GLY A 604 -17.36 -8.13 4.02
CA GLY A 604 -18.41 -8.77 4.81
C GLY A 604 -18.49 -10.27 4.57
N ASN A 605 -18.34 -10.71 3.32
CA ASN A 605 -18.28 -12.12 2.96
C ASN A 605 -17.05 -12.81 3.55
N ALA A 606 -15.89 -12.18 3.47
CA ALA A 606 -14.62 -12.72 3.96
C ALA A 606 -14.63 -12.91 5.48
N VAL A 607 -15.02 -11.88 6.23
CA VAL A 607 -15.11 -11.95 7.70
C VAL A 607 -16.15 -12.98 8.15
N ALA A 608 -17.31 -13.05 7.49
CA ALA A 608 -18.34 -14.05 7.81
C ALA A 608 -17.83 -15.48 7.58
N ASP A 609 -17.11 -15.75 6.49
CA ASP A 609 -16.54 -17.07 6.21
C ASP A 609 -15.46 -17.48 7.23
N ILE A 610 -14.70 -16.52 7.74
CA ILE A 610 -13.76 -16.76 8.85
C ILE A 610 -14.55 -17.06 10.13
N LEU A 611 -15.52 -16.22 10.49
CA LEU A 611 -16.32 -16.42 11.71
C LEU A 611 -16.99 -17.80 11.75
N TYR A 612 -17.56 -18.25 10.64
CA TYR A 612 -18.22 -19.56 10.53
C TYR A 612 -17.29 -20.73 10.20
N GLY A 613 -15.98 -20.46 10.00
CA GLY A 613 -14.96 -21.49 9.80
C GLY A 613 -14.89 -22.13 8.42
N LYS A 614 -15.49 -21.50 7.42
CA LYS A 614 -15.31 -21.90 6.01
C LYS A 614 -13.87 -21.65 5.56
N VAL A 615 -13.27 -20.59 6.07
CA VAL A 615 -11.86 -20.24 5.85
C VAL A 615 -11.16 -20.15 7.20
N SER A 616 -10.00 -20.80 7.33
CA SER A 616 -9.10 -20.57 8.47
C SER A 616 -8.31 -19.29 8.25
N PRO A 617 -8.28 -18.34 9.21
CA PRO A 617 -7.43 -17.18 9.11
C PRO A 617 -5.97 -17.58 8.91
N SER A 618 -5.24 -16.83 8.10
CA SER A 618 -3.82 -17.06 7.80
C SER A 618 -2.99 -15.77 7.85
N ALA A 619 -3.65 -14.63 7.95
CA ALA A 619 -2.99 -13.33 7.95
C ALA A 619 -2.08 -13.13 9.18
N LYS A 620 -1.00 -12.37 8.97
CA LYS A 620 -0.04 -11.97 10.00
C LYS A 620 0.10 -10.45 10.01
N LEU A 621 0.17 -9.83 11.18
CA LEU A 621 0.30 -8.38 11.30
C LEU A 621 1.51 -7.84 10.54
N SER A 622 1.32 -6.82 9.75
CA SER A 622 2.37 -6.06 9.06
C SER A 622 2.89 -4.87 9.88
N VAL A 623 2.34 -4.67 11.07
CA VAL A 623 2.75 -3.65 12.05
C VAL A 623 2.71 -4.23 13.46
N SER A 624 3.56 -3.71 14.34
CA SER A 624 3.50 -3.95 15.78
C SER A 624 2.28 -3.25 16.37
N TYR A 625 1.44 -3.98 17.09
CA TYR A 625 0.21 -3.46 17.65
C TYR A 625 0.47 -2.85 19.04
N PRO A 626 0.11 -1.57 19.30
CA PRO A 626 0.43 -0.92 20.57
C PRO A 626 -0.48 -1.43 21.72
N ASN A 627 0.06 -1.52 22.93
CA ASN A 627 -0.73 -1.81 24.13
C ASN A 627 -1.10 -0.56 24.93
N THR A 628 -0.53 0.57 24.58
CA THR A 628 -0.80 1.90 25.14
C THR A 628 -0.84 2.95 24.03
N GLU A 629 -1.38 4.11 24.31
CA GLU A 629 -1.33 5.23 23.36
C GLU A 629 0.12 5.71 23.18
N LEU A 630 0.60 5.58 21.95
CA LEU A 630 1.96 5.93 21.55
C LEU A 630 1.91 6.78 20.28
N TYR A 631 2.64 7.88 20.30
CA TYR A 631 2.83 8.78 19.16
C TYR A 631 4.26 8.73 18.64
N GLU A 632 5.11 7.92 19.29
CA GLU A 632 6.49 7.65 18.89
C GLU A 632 6.55 6.43 17.96
N PRO A 633 7.59 6.31 17.15
CA PRO A 633 7.82 5.12 16.35
C PRO A 633 7.82 3.84 17.21
N LEU A 634 7.08 2.83 16.74
CA LEU A 634 7.01 1.51 17.36
C LEU A 634 7.22 0.48 16.27
N CYS A 635 8.36 -0.22 16.30
CA CYS A 635 8.60 -1.32 15.38
C CYS A 635 9.39 -2.45 16.05
N TYR A 636 9.19 -3.67 15.53
CA TYR A 636 9.77 -4.90 16.10
C TYR A 636 11.31 -4.93 16.05
N ASN A 637 11.91 -4.19 15.11
CA ASN A 637 13.35 -4.16 14.82
C ASN A 637 14.03 -2.85 15.23
N SER A 638 13.43 -2.05 16.12
CA SER A 638 13.99 -0.78 16.59
C SER A 638 15.40 -0.95 17.12
N LEU A 639 16.28 -0.01 16.79
CA LEU A 639 17.62 0.07 17.36
C LEU A 639 17.54 0.52 18.83
N PRO A 640 18.48 0.11 19.68
CA PRO A 640 18.54 0.62 21.05
C PRO A 640 18.70 2.16 21.13
N ALA A 641 19.29 2.79 20.11
CA ALA A 641 19.42 4.25 20.03
C ALA A 641 18.11 4.95 19.64
N ASP A 642 17.19 4.28 18.95
CA ASP A 642 15.88 4.80 18.58
C ASP A 642 14.95 4.95 19.81
N ILE A 643 15.37 4.36 20.93
CA ILE A 643 14.63 4.38 22.19
C ILE A 643 15.02 5.66 22.92
N SER A 644 14.10 6.64 22.99
CA SER A 644 14.32 7.89 23.73
C SER A 644 14.73 7.60 25.20
N GLN A 645 15.49 8.51 25.81
CA GLN A 645 15.96 8.34 27.20
C GLN A 645 14.82 8.11 28.19
N SER A 646 13.62 8.63 27.92
CA SER A 646 12.41 8.39 28.70
C SER A 646 11.85 6.96 28.54
N SER A 647 12.16 6.29 27.44
CA SER A 647 11.73 4.92 27.14
C SER A 647 12.72 3.85 27.64
N LEU A 648 13.94 4.26 28.09
CA LEU A 648 14.90 3.32 28.71
C LEU A 648 14.36 2.60 29.94
N LEU A 649 13.36 3.17 30.61
CA LEU A 649 12.67 2.56 31.78
C LEU A 649 11.62 1.53 31.38
N THR A 650 11.20 1.46 30.12
CA THR A 650 10.17 0.55 29.64
C THR A 650 10.63 -0.09 28.33
N PRO A 651 10.96 -1.38 28.28
CA PRO A 651 11.40 -2.05 27.08
C PRO A 651 10.36 -1.90 25.95
N PRO A 652 10.74 -1.74 24.65
CA PRO A 652 9.80 -1.68 23.54
C PRO A 652 8.83 -2.85 23.50
N SER A 653 9.26 -4.05 23.88
CA SER A 653 8.41 -5.24 23.99
C SER A 653 7.24 -5.09 24.95
N SER A 654 7.35 -4.23 25.99
CA SER A 654 6.24 -3.97 26.92
C SER A 654 5.21 -2.98 26.37
N LYS A 655 5.53 -2.28 25.28
CA LYS A 655 4.64 -1.35 24.58
C LYS A 655 3.86 -2.03 23.44
N ILE A 656 4.19 -3.28 23.11
CA ILE A 656 3.60 -4.06 22.04
C ILE A 656 2.63 -5.08 22.61
N ALA A 657 1.38 -5.04 22.21
CA ALA A 657 0.37 -6.04 22.52
C ALA A 657 0.54 -7.30 21.64
N TRP A 658 0.62 -7.10 20.33
CA TRP A 658 0.89 -8.16 19.35
C TRP A 658 2.02 -7.71 18.43
N PRO A 659 3.09 -8.51 18.29
CA PRO A 659 4.26 -8.12 17.54
C PRO A 659 4.03 -8.24 16.01
N PHE A 660 4.88 -7.60 15.22
CA PHE A 660 4.97 -7.80 13.78
C PHE A 660 5.03 -9.29 13.42
N GLY A 661 4.29 -9.69 12.41
CA GLY A 661 4.20 -11.07 11.96
C GLY A 661 3.26 -11.96 12.77
N TYR A 662 2.63 -11.45 13.84
CA TYR A 662 1.71 -12.22 14.66
C TYR A 662 0.35 -12.42 13.99
N GLY A 663 -0.24 -13.59 14.21
CA GLY A 663 -1.60 -13.95 13.81
C GLY A 663 -1.85 -15.43 14.05
N LEU A 664 -3.05 -15.74 14.51
CA LEU A 664 -3.51 -17.10 14.84
C LEU A 664 -4.23 -17.74 13.65
N THR A 665 -4.32 -19.07 13.68
CA THR A 665 -5.11 -19.89 12.76
C THR A 665 -6.04 -20.81 13.54
N TYR A 666 -6.93 -21.55 12.87
CA TYR A 666 -7.78 -22.57 13.53
C TYR A 666 -7.07 -23.92 13.69
N THR A 667 -5.76 -23.97 13.48
CA THR A 667 -4.91 -25.13 13.66
C THR A 667 -3.61 -24.75 14.37
N THR A 668 -2.70 -25.71 14.50
CA THR A 668 -1.37 -25.52 15.07
C THR A 668 -0.31 -26.07 14.13
N PHE A 669 0.89 -25.45 14.16
CA PHE A 669 2.01 -25.85 13.32
C PHE A 669 3.26 -26.16 14.15
N GLU A 670 4.00 -27.15 13.72
CA GLU A 670 5.32 -27.52 14.23
C GLU A 670 6.38 -27.22 13.18
N TYR A 671 7.48 -26.63 13.61
CA TYR A 671 8.64 -26.32 12.80
C TYR A 671 9.80 -27.24 13.20
N ALA A 672 10.52 -27.78 12.23
CA ALA A 672 11.59 -28.73 12.48
C ALA A 672 12.69 -28.66 11.39
N ASN A 673 13.80 -29.32 11.70
CA ASN A 673 14.87 -29.68 10.73
C ASN A 673 15.47 -28.47 9.98
N LEU A 674 15.69 -27.34 10.68
CA LEU A 674 16.38 -26.22 10.09
C LEU A 674 17.81 -26.62 9.74
N GLN A 675 18.19 -26.40 8.52
CA GLN A 675 19.55 -26.58 8.00
C GLN A 675 19.94 -25.33 7.20
N VAL A 676 21.14 -24.84 7.42
CA VAL A 676 21.79 -23.82 6.62
C VAL A 676 23.26 -24.23 6.50
N ASN A 677 23.93 -23.83 5.43
CA ASN A 677 25.37 -24.01 5.33
C ASN A 677 26.03 -23.44 6.58
N SER A 678 26.83 -24.22 7.28
CA SER A 678 27.50 -23.77 8.52
C SER A 678 28.57 -22.71 8.26
N GLU A 679 29.12 -22.71 7.05
CA GLU A 679 30.13 -21.74 6.57
C GLU A 679 29.85 -21.35 5.13
N ALA A 680 30.11 -20.09 4.78
CA ALA A 680 30.06 -19.54 3.43
C ALA A 680 31.18 -18.49 3.28
N GLN A 681 31.43 -18.05 2.05
CA GLN A 681 32.41 -17.00 1.76
C GLN A 681 31.66 -15.70 1.43
N THR A 682 32.26 -14.54 1.75
CA THR A 682 31.76 -13.22 1.35
C THR A 682 31.66 -13.06 -0.17
N SER A 683 32.34 -13.90 -0.93
CA SER A 683 32.33 -13.94 -2.40
C SER A 683 31.31 -14.91 -2.98
N ASP A 684 30.60 -15.71 -2.16
CA ASP A 684 29.58 -16.63 -2.61
C ASP A 684 28.34 -15.87 -3.09
N ASP A 685 27.59 -16.42 -4.04
CA ASP A 685 26.39 -15.77 -4.52
C ASP A 685 25.24 -15.93 -3.52
N PHE A 686 25.06 -17.15 -2.97
CA PHE A 686 23.98 -17.46 -2.03
C PHE A 686 24.33 -18.62 -1.09
N VAL A 687 23.56 -18.69 0.00
CA VAL A 687 23.47 -19.86 0.89
C VAL A 687 22.07 -20.48 0.78
N GLU A 688 21.99 -21.78 1.01
CA GLU A 688 20.68 -22.49 1.02
C GLU A 688 20.26 -22.76 2.46
N LEU A 689 19.01 -22.45 2.75
CA LEU A 689 18.36 -22.68 4.03
C LEU A 689 17.16 -23.61 3.80
N THR A 690 17.04 -24.67 4.58
CA THR A 690 15.90 -25.59 4.52
C THR A 690 15.30 -25.81 5.89
N PHE A 691 13.98 -25.95 5.96
CA PHE A 691 13.26 -26.35 7.18
C PHE A 691 11.92 -27.00 6.83
N GLN A 692 11.29 -27.62 7.80
CA GLN A 692 10.00 -28.29 7.65
C GLN A 692 8.93 -27.64 8.50
N VAL A 693 7.70 -27.58 7.96
CA VAL A 693 6.51 -27.16 8.69
C VAL A 693 5.45 -28.24 8.57
N LYS A 694 4.85 -28.61 9.72
CA LYS A 694 3.81 -29.64 9.82
C LYS A 694 2.55 -29.03 10.44
N ASN A 695 1.39 -29.30 9.85
CA ASN A 695 0.11 -29.03 10.49
C ASN A 695 -0.19 -30.13 11.52
N THR A 696 -0.19 -29.77 12.79
CA THR A 696 -0.40 -30.71 13.91
C THR A 696 -1.84 -30.75 14.40
N GLY A 697 -2.70 -29.85 13.89
CA GLY A 697 -4.11 -29.79 14.28
C GLY A 697 -5.03 -30.54 13.31
N LYS A 698 -6.31 -30.15 13.32
CA LYS A 698 -7.38 -30.86 12.59
C LYS A 698 -8.01 -30.08 11.45
N VAL A 699 -7.58 -28.83 11.25
CA VAL A 699 -8.13 -27.94 10.22
C VAL A 699 -7.04 -27.66 9.18
N ALA A 700 -7.39 -27.72 7.90
CA ALA A 700 -6.50 -27.27 6.83
C ALA A 700 -6.30 -25.76 6.95
N ALA A 701 -5.05 -25.31 6.87
CA ALA A 701 -4.72 -23.89 6.95
C ALA A 701 -3.39 -23.57 6.27
N THR A 702 -3.19 -22.30 6.00
CA THR A 702 -1.92 -21.77 5.50
C THR A 702 -1.12 -21.17 6.65
N GLU A 703 0.13 -21.61 6.81
CA GLU A 703 1.11 -20.96 7.67
C GLU A 703 1.97 -19.98 6.87
N ILE A 704 2.36 -18.89 7.48
CA ILE A 704 3.34 -17.94 6.95
C ILE A 704 4.61 -18.05 7.79
N ALA A 705 5.57 -18.84 7.32
CA ALA A 705 6.87 -18.95 7.94
C ALA A 705 7.72 -17.74 7.59
N GLN A 706 8.25 -17.06 8.59
CA GLN A 706 9.04 -15.83 8.48
C GLN A 706 10.50 -16.13 8.79
N ILE A 707 11.39 -15.65 7.92
CA ILE A 707 12.84 -15.86 8.02
C ILE A 707 13.48 -14.54 8.39
N TYR A 708 14.07 -14.50 9.57
CA TYR A 708 14.73 -13.33 10.11
C TYR A 708 16.25 -13.53 10.19
N LEU A 709 16.97 -12.43 10.09
CA LEU A 709 18.42 -12.36 10.24
C LEU A 709 18.79 -11.53 11.48
N SER A 710 19.82 -12.00 12.19
CA SER A 710 20.49 -11.25 13.25
C SER A 710 22.00 -11.40 13.10
N PRO A 711 22.74 -10.35 12.76
CA PRO A 711 24.20 -10.34 12.84
C PRO A 711 24.65 -10.28 14.31
N THR A 712 25.75 -10.96 14.62
CA THR A 712 26.29 -11.03 15.99
C THR A 712 27.64 -10.33 16.16
N ASP A 713 28.43 -10.20 15.10
CA ASP A 713 29.82 -9.71 15.14
C ASP A 713 30.07 -8.57 14.15
N SER A 714 29.07 -7.74 13.84
CA SER A 714 29.23 -6.63 12.88
C SER A 714 30.05 -5.49 13.47
N THR A 715 30.87 -4.82 12.63
CA THR A 715 31.57 -3.59 12.98
C THR A 715 30.63 -2.37 13.06
N GLN A 716 29.43 -2.52 12.56
CA GLN A 716 28.41 -1.48 12.48
C GLN A 716 27.23 -1.78 13.42
N GLN A 717 26.53 -0.73 13.83
CA GLN A 717 25.27 -0.86 14.52
C GLN A 717 24.24 -1.40 13.53
N ILE A 718 23.74 -2.61 13.75
CA ILE A 718 22.76 -3.29 12.92
C ILE A 718 21.53 -3.60 13.76
N ARG A 719 20.36 -3.58 13.15
CA ARG A 719 19.12 -3.93 13.80
C ARG A 719 19.16 -5.34 14.38
N PRO A 720 18.64 -5.56 15.59
CA PRO A 720 18.80 -6.83 16.32
C PRO A 720 18.11 -8.01 15.63
N ILE A 721 17.12 -7.73 14.78
CA ILE A 721 16.36 -8.71 14.01
C ILE A 721 15.77 -8.01 12.78
N GLN A 722 15.87 -8.62 11.60
CA GLN A 722 15.31 -8.10 10.36
C GLN A 722 14.62 -9.21 9.58
N LEU A 723 13.42 -8.99 9.07
CA LEU A 723 12.79 -9.88 8.10
C LEU A 723 13.61 -9.85 6.80
N GLN A 724 13.96 -11.04 6.29
CA GLN A 724 14.74 -11.18 5.06
C GLN A 724 14.22 -12.30 4.16
N GLY A 725 13.07 -12.90 4.53
CA GLY A 725 12.38 -13.89 3.74
C GLY A 725 11.09 -14.35 4.39
N PHE A 726 10.19 -14.90 3.59
CA PHE A 726 8.98 -15.56 4.07
C PHE A 726 8.50 -16.62 3.09
N ALA A 727 7.66 -17.53 3.56
CA ALA A 727 7.03 -18.57 2.75
C ALA A 727 5.60 -18.82 3.21
N ARG A 728 4.65 -18.84 2.26
CA ARG A 728 3.27 -19.26 2.50
C ARG A 728 3.13 -20.76 2.25
N ILE A 729 2.62 -21.49 3.22
CA ILE A 729 2.64 -22.96 3.25
C ILE A 729 1.23 -23.48 3.54
N ALA A 730 0.46 -23.81 2.51
CA ALA A 730 -0.83 -24.46 2.68
C ALA A 730 -0.63 -25.92 3.10
N LEU A 731 -1.27 -26.35 4.20
CA LEU A 731 -1.08 -27.66 4.83
C LEU A 731 -2.40 -28.28 5.23
N GLU A 732 -2.63 -29.50 4.77
CA GLU A 732 -3.72 -30.35 5.28
C GLU A 732 -3.40 -30.88 6.68
N PRO A 733 -4.39 -31.30 7.48
CA PRO A 733 -4.16 -31.91 8.78
C PRO A 733 -3.16 -33.07 8.72
N GLY A 734 -2.11 -32.99 9.55
CA GLY A 734 -1.03 -33.98 9.61
C GLY A 734 0.02 -33.86 8.49
N GLN A 735 -0.17 -33.02 7.48
CA GLN A 735 0.77 -32.85 6.38
C GLN A 735 2.03 -32.11 6.83
N THR A 736 3.16 -32.53 6.29
CA THR A 736 4.45 -31.84 6.42
C THR A 736 4.93 -31.39 5.05
N LYS A 737 5.43 -30.18 4.95
CA LYS A 737 6.10 -29.65 3.75
C LYS A 737 7.48 -29.13 4.10
N THR A 738 8.39 -29.20 3.12
CA THR A 738 9.74 -28.63 3.23
C THR A 738 9.80 -27.30 2.51
N VAL A 739 10.36 -26.31 3.17
CA VAL A 739 10.70 -25.00 2.59
C VAL A 739 12.19 -25.00 2.30
N THR A 740 12.55 -24.69 1.06
CA THR A 740 13.94 -24.43 0.66
C THR A 740 14.04 -22.98 0.23
N THR A 741 14.91 -22.21 0.89
CA THR A 741 15.11 -20.80 0.60
C THR A 741 16.55 -20.58 0.14
N ARG A 742 16.71 -19.98 -1.06
CA ARG A 742 17.96 -19.40 -1.50
C ARG A 742 18.07 -18.01 -0.91
N PHE A 743 19.09 -17.80 -0.12
CA PHE A 743 19.37 -16.55 0.57
C PHE A 743 20.64 -15.94 0.01
N TYR A 744 20.58 -14.81 -0.66
CA TYR A 744 21.74 -14.19 -1.28
C TYR A 744 22.69 -13.58 -0.24
N VAL A 745 23.98 -13.78 -0.39
CA VAL A 745 25.00 -13.28 0.53
C VAL A 745 24.97 -11.74 0.58
N GLU A 746 24.58 -11.09 -0.49
CA GLU A 746 24.35 -9.63 -0.51
C GLU A 746 23.31 -9.14 0.52
N GLN A 747 22.33 -9.96 0.90
CA GLN A 747 21.33 -9.61 1.92
C GLN A 747 21.94 -9.54 3.34
N LEU A 748 23.16 -10.11 3.54
CA LEU A 748 23.92 -10.02 4.78
C LEU A 748 24.69 -8.69 4.91
N GLY A 749 24.72 -7.90 3.84
CA GLY A 749 25.46 -6.63 3.80
C GLY A 749 24.70 -5.47 4.45
N PHE A 750 25.36 -4.34 4.49
CA PHE A 750 24.85 -3.08 5.03
C PHE A 750 25.39 -1.89 4.23
N TYR A 751 24.67 -0.76 4.36
CA TYR A 751 25.09 0.51 3.77
C TYR A 751 26.28 1.11 4.50
N SER A 752 27.21 1.67 3.74
CA SER A 752 28.28 2.51 4.25
C SER A 752 28.68 3.58 3.23
N HIS A 753 29.48 4.52 3.65
CA HIS A 753 30.08 5.49 2.74
C HIS A 753 31.60 5.60 2.96
N ASN A 754 32.33 5.94 1.89
CA ASN A 754 33.74 6.29 1.94
C ASN A 754 33.90 7.71 1.35
N GLY A 755 34.00 8.70 2.21
CA GLY A 755 33.82 10.09 1.83
C GLY A 755 32.43 10.35 1.30
N SER A 756 32.27 10.80 0.05
CA SER A 756 31.01 11.02 -0.62
C SER A 756 30.48 9.80 -1.41
N VAL A 757 31.23 8.69 -1.43
CA VAL A 757 30.87 7.50 -2.20
C VAL A 757 30.02 6.57 -1.36
N ARG A 758 28.74 6.45 -1.72
CA ARG A 758 27.78 5.50 -1.15
C ARG A 758 28.04 4.10 -1.69
N GLN A 759 28.00 3.10 -0.82
CA GLN A 759 28.35 1.72 -1.18
C GLN A 759 27.65 0.70 -0.29
N TRP A 760 27.60 -0.55 -0.76
CA TRP A 760 27.08 -1.71 -0.04
C TRP A 760 28.23 -2.63 0.38
N ASN A 761 28.36 -2.94 1.66
CA ASN A 761 29.42 -3.76 2.22
C ASN A 761 28.90 -5.09 2.74
N ILE A 762 29.65 -6.15 2.48
CA ILE A 762 29.44 -7.49 3.03
C ILE A 762 30.66 -7.82 3.85
N GLU A 763 30.48 -8.03 5.16
CA GLU A 763 31.57 -8.34 6.08
C GLU A 763 31.61 -9.82 6.47
N PRO A 764 32.80 -10.43 6.67
CA PRO A 764 32.89 -11.70 7.36
C PRO A 764 32.39 -11.56 8.80
N GLY A 765 31.74 -12.58 9.33
CA GLY A 765 31.17 -12.55 10.67
C GLY A 765 30.24 -13.70 10.93
N THR A 766 29.58 -13.68 12.09
CA THR A 766 28.57 -14.66 12.47
C THR A 766 27.18 -14.08 12.28
N TYR A 767 26.35 -14.79 11.53
CA TYR A 767 24.97 -14.42 11.25
C TYR A 767 24.02 -15.50 11.77
N THR A 768 22.97 -15.12 12.46
CA THR A 768 21.99 -16.06 12.99
C THR A 768 20.72 -15.97 12.17
N PHE A 769 20.39 -17.05 11.44
CA PHE A 769 19.08 -17.27 10.85
C PHE A 769 18.08 -17.69 11.93
N LYS A 770 16.93 -17.09 11.91
CA LYS A 770 15.82 -17.34 12.82
C LYS A 770 14.56 -17.58 12.00
N VAL A 771 13.92 -18.71 12.16
CA VAL A 771 12.67 -19.05 11.48
C VAL A 771 11.56 -19.14 12.51
N GLY A 772 10.45 -18.45 12.26
CA GLY A 772 9.36 -18.37 13.21
C GLY A 772 8.00 -18.03 12.60
N ALA A 773 6.99 -18.00 13.46
CA ALA A 773 5.62 -17.62 13.11
C ALA A 773 5.35 -16.11 13.30
N SER A 774 6.28 -15.39 13.95
CA SER A 774 6.30 -13.94 14.11
C SER A 774 7.69 -13.47 14.53
N SER A 775 7.92 -12.15 14.61
CA SER A 775 9.17 -11.57 15.10
C SER A 775 9.50 -11.95 16.54
N ALA A 776 8.50 -12.29 17.34
CA ALA A 776 8.65 -12.74 18.75
C ALA A 776 8.50 -14.25 18.94
N ASP A 777 7.86 -14.98 18.03
CA ASP A 777 7.71 -16.44 18.09
C ASP A 777 8.73 -17.12 17.15
N ILE A 778 10.00 -17.10 17.56
CA ILE A 778 11.10 -17.75 16.85
C ILE A 778 11.23 -19.20 17.29
N ARG A 779 11.01 -20.13 16.38
CA ARG A 779 10.95 -21.57 16.64
C ARG A 779 12.24 -22.30 16.29
N LEU A 780 12.98 -21.84 15.28
CA LEU A 780 14.23 -22.45 14.86
C LEU A 780 15.30 -21.37 14.75
N LYS A 781 16.55 -21.75 15.10
CA LYS A 781 17.72 -20.87 14.99
C LYS A 781 18.94 -21.66 14.53
N GLN A 782 19.71 -21.11 13.61
CA GLN A 782 21.00 -21.67 13.21
C GLN A 782 21.96 -20.56 12.79
N GLN A 783 23.24 -20.74 13.12
CA GLN A 783 24.31 -19.80 12.77
C GLN A 783 24.97 -20.18 11.44
N LEU A 784 25.33 -19.15 10.70
CA LEU A 784 26.21 -19.16 9.54
C LEU A 784 27.48 -18.39 9.91
N ILE A 785 28.64 -18.96 9.65
CA ILE A 785 29.93 -18.25 9.71
C ILE A 785 30.29 -17.82 8.29
N LEU A 786 30.26 -16.53 8.03
CA LEU A 786 30.69 -15.93 6.77
C LEU A 786 32.18 -15.61 6.86
N ARG A 787 32.99 -16.22 6.00
CA ARG A 787 34.45 -16.10 5.97
C ARG A 787 34.91 -15.26 4.77
N GLY A 788 36.17 -14.90 4.72
CA GLY A 788 36.82 -14.19 3.63
C GLY A 788 37.16 -12.75 4.01
N SER A 789 37.39 -11.91 3.03
CA SER A 789 37.63 -10.49 3.19
C SER A 789 36.30 -9.73 2.97
N SER A 790 36.19 -8.54 3.56
CA SER A 790 35.05 -7.66 3.25
C SER A 790 34.96 -7.38 1.75
N VAL A 791 33.72 -7.44 1.22
CA VAL A 791 33.43 -7.16 -0.18
C VAL A 791 32.59 -5.88 -0.23
N THR A 792 33.03 -4.91 -1.04
CA THR A 792 32.33 -3.65 -1.25
C THR A 792 31.79 -3.60 -2.67
N LYS A 793 30.53 -3.24 -2.82
CA LYS A 793 29.84 -3.04 -4.11
C LYS A 793 29.28 -1.63 -4.19
N PRO A 794 29.24 -1.02 -5.37
CA PRO A 794 28.57 0.28 -5.54
C PRO A 794 27.08 0.23 -5.14
N LEU A 795 26.41 -0.90 -5.44
CA LEU A 795 25.01 -1.18 -5.21
C LEU A 795 24.83 -2.69 -5.00
N ARG A 796 23.74 -3.08 -4.30
CA ARG A 796 23.29 -4.47 -4.26
C ARG A 796 22.51 -4.84 -5.53
N ASN A 797 22.54 -6.11 -5.89
CA ASN A 797 21.82 -6.66 -7.04
C ASN A 797 20.67 -7.59 -6.64
N HIS A 798 20.75 -8.16 -5.43
CA HIS A 798 19.76 -9.10 -4.90
C HIS A 798 19.14 -8.52 -3.63
N TYR A 799 17.82 -8.35 -3.68
CA TYR A 799 17.04 -7.73 -2.60
C TYR A 799 16.22 -8.76 -1.82
N PHE A 800 15.83 -9.86 -2.46
CA PHE A 800 14.90 -10.84 -1.90
C PHE A 800 15.48 -12.24 -1.91
N SER A 801 15.16 -13.01 -0.87
CA SER A 801 15.35 -14.46 -0.87
C SER A 801 14.29 -15.14 -1.74
N GLU A 802 14.61 -16.32 -2.25
CA GLU A 802 13.71 -17.12 -3.08
C GLU A 802 13.32 -18.40 -2.33
N SER A 803 12.04 -18.51 -1.96
CA SER A 803 11.53 -19.67 -1.22
C SER A 803 10.73 -20.61 -2.12
N LEU A 804 11.01 -21.90 -2.02
CA LEU A 804 10.27 -22.99 -2.69
C LEU A 804 9.68 -23.92 -1.63
N VAL A 805 8.39 -24.20 -1.75
CA VAL A 805 7.66 -25.14 -0.88
C VAL A 805 7.47 -26.47 -1.62
N SER A 806 7.91 -27.57 -1.05
CA SER A 806 7.80 -28.92 -1.61
C SER A 806 7.18 -29.92 -0.61
N LEU A 807 6.70 -31.05 -1.11
CA LEU A 807 6.15 -32.12 -0.29
C LEU A 807 7.24 -32.79 0.57
#